data_dda7299e8ac24815fe806986e957c2e4
#
_entry.id   dda7299e8ac24815fe806986e957c2e4
#
_cell.length_a   1.000
_cell.length_b   1.000
_cell.length_c   1.000
_cell.angle_alpha   90.00
_cell.angle_beta   90.00
_cell.angle_gamma   90.00
#
_symmetry.space_group_name_H-M   'P 1'
#
loop_
_entity.id
_entity.type
_entity.pdbx_description
1 polymer ?
#
loop_
_entity_poly.entity_id
_entity_poly.type
_entity_poly.pdbx_seq_one_letter_code
_entity_poly.pdbx_strand_id
1 'polypeptide(L)'
;MTEENGTQVHAQQLRRVVFEVDTMHCEKCVANVTKHFQEFPGVLGCQVDLEAQTAAVDFDGAVTDVAKLLRALDDTNFKITERKPRQHWALFDVGTMHCEKCVANVTSHFEAVPGVTAVRVDLPGQVAEVTYDGNTASLEQLLHALDDTNFQLTVREASEQKAAAPAEGVSTEGSSAEDDCCRGDSAPTALRRAEILSLPKEQPEDGTASAPAAPSTAKIRIAIEGMHCANCAATIERNYAKTPGVVKCAVNLANNTGIVEFDPSVASVDDMLRVFDPLDFSAEIIPDDAPLVDEQRRAKEKARGRHDLKVFGTAVALTVVIFCIGMLPGWHMGVGEALASAFVPNPTHAQSMFAANTLLLVLTIPVQFGCGARFYKGAVGSLRGGSANMDVLVALGTSIAFLFSLWITFQPVITGDWTGHFAMAINDGMPYFETCAMLITFVLLGKILEARAKGATNQAIEALMNLTPPVARVVRGGAEEEVPLASVMVGDTVVVRPGEKMPVDGVVIAGRSEVDESMLTGEPLPVLKGEGSDVTGGTANTTGALTVRALRVGKDSTLSRIVRAVEDAQGSKAPVQRMADKIAAVFVPAILVLAAITFCIWFFFVPAADGANQFQRALLPAIAVIVVACPCALGLATPTALMVGMGKGAQLGMLIKDGEVLERVCHLSDAVFDKTGTLTVGSPQVVECTVAPADLRLAAALEAKSEHPLARAVVDYAAASGVLGAEVQNAHRQAFAANAARLPQVDGKTVGEKEALAAYGRLLAQALPAAADFQAVVGKGVQGVVEGHTVFVGSRVSVDGRDAGGFSFRDQPKAGAAGAVAQLRRDFAVTSYMVTGDAPAPAREVAAEVGIAPDHVFAEVKPLEKAEKVRQVKESAVAAQKAKGQKGAAAVVAFVGDGINDAPALAAADIGVAMASGTDVALDAGSVVLMRNKLSDLVVAVRLSKATMRKIKQNLFWALIYNCVMIPLAAVGILAPALAGAAMAFSSVSVVGNSLLLKRFR
;
A
#
# COMPACT_ATOMS: atom_id res chain seq x y z
N MET A 1 69.71 3.63 39.60
CA MET A 1 70.34 2.81 38.59
C MET A 1 69.48 1.63 38.30
N THR A 2 69.33 1.48 37.04
CA THR A 2 68.58 0.51 36.23
C THR A 2 67.08 0.76 36.08
N GLU A 3 66.81 1.27 34.90
CA GLU A 3 65.51 1.43 34.24
C GLU A 3 64.82 0.07 34.02
N GLU A 4 63.56 0.00 34.38
CA GLU A 4 62.61 -1.01 33.82
C GLU A 4 61.67 -0.30 32.90
N ASN A 5 61.91 -0.50 31.60
CA ASN A 5 61.00 -0.17 30.51
C ASN A 5 59.73 -1.06 30.62
N GLY A 6 58.67 -0.48 31.10
CA GLY A 6 57.30 -1.06 31.01
C GLY A 6 56.72 -0.88 29.62
N THR A 7 56.86 -1.85 28.77
CA THR A 7 56.13 -1.95 27.48
C THR A 7 54.64 -2.16 27.80
N GLN A 8 53.84 -1.12 27.64
CA GLN A 8 52.37 -1.23 27.58
C GLN A 8 52.01 -2.06 26.34
N VAL A 9 51.63 -3.30 26.55
CA VAL A 9 50.98 -4.11 25.52
C VAL A 9 49.60 -3.50 25.27
N HIS A 10 49.44 -2.78 24.16
CA HIS A 10 48.11 -2.39 23.65
C HIS A 10 47.34 -3.70 23.37
N ALA A 11 46.23 -3.89 24.05
CA ALA A 11 45.26 -4.95 23.73
C ALA A 11 44.82 -4.74 22.28
N GLN A 12 45.26 -5.60 21.37
CA GLN A 12 44.82 -5.64 19.98
C GLN A 12 43.32 -5.83 19.95
N GLN A 13 42.57 -4.88 19.35
CA GLN A 13 41.15 -5.05 19.04
C GLN A 13 41.02 -5.90 17.77
N LEU A 14 41.19 -7.21 17.92
CA LEU A 14 41.01 -8.14 16.81
C LEU A 14 39.56 -8.13 16.36
N ARG A 15 39.33 -7.83 15.08
CA ARG A 15 38.00 -7.87 14.44
C ARG A 15 38.06 -8.73 13.19
N ARG A 16 36.97 -9.44 12.91
CA ARG A 16 36.81 -10.25 11.72
C ARG A 16 35.61 -9.72 10.90
N VAL A 17 35.78 -9.59 9.58
CA VAL A 17 34.75 -9.21 8.64
C VAL A 17 34.79 -10.14 7.43
N VAL A 18 33.63 -10.47 6.88
CA VAL A 18 33.49 -11.27 5.66
C VAL A 18 32.99 -10.38 4.55
N PHE A 19 33.71 -10.38 3.43
CA PHE A 19 33.30 -9.67 2.21
C PHE A 19 32.87 -10.68 1.16
N GLU A 20 31.80 -10.32 0.39
CA GLU A 20 31.49 -10.96 -0.87
C GLU A 20 32.37 -10.33 -1.94
N VAL A 21 33.02 -11.18 -2.76
CA VAL A 21 33.95 -10.74 -3.81
C VAL A 21 33.46 -11.24 -5.15
N ASP A 22 32.86 -10.37 -5.92
CA ASP A 22 32.32 -10.69 -7.24
C ASP A 22 33.44 -10.99 -8.25
N THR A 23 33.11 -11.91 -9.18
CA THR A 23 33.95 -12.20 -10.37
C THR A 23 35.22 -13.01 -10.11
N MET A 24 35.35 -13.76 -9.02
CA MET A 24 36.41 -14.72 -8.86
C MET A 24 36.11 -16.00 -9.66
N HIS A 25 36.96 -16.37 -10.63
CA HIS A 25 36.72 -17.54 -11.51
C HIS A 25 37.83 -18.62 -11.44
N CYS A 26 38.90 -18.38 -10.72
CA CYS A 26 40.03 -19.33 -10.67
C CYS A 26 40.95 -19.05 -9.46
N GLU A 27 41.82 -20.03 -9.14
CA GLU A 27 42.82 -19.90 -8.05
C GLU A 27 43.74 -18.68 -8.16
N LYS A 28 43.98 -18.17 -9.37
CA LYS A 28 44.75 -16.92 -9.59
C LYS A 28 44.01 -15.71 -9.08
N CYS A 29 42.68 -15.71 -9.19
CA CYS A 29 41.86 -14.65 -8.63
C CYS A 29 41.90 -14.68 -7.10
N VAL A 30 41.81 -15.85 -6.50
CA VAL A 30 41.98 -16.06 -5.05
C VAL A 30 43.32 -15.53 -4.55
N ALA A 31 44.43 -15.92 -5.22
CA ALA A 31 45.77 -15.44 -4.87
C ALA A 31 45.91 -13.90 -4.99
N ASN A 32 45.27 -13.29 -5.98
CA ASN A 32 45.29 -11.85 -6.18
C ASN A 32 44.50 -11.11 -5.08
N VAL A 33 43.28 -11.55 -4.78
CA VAL A 33 42.45 -10.99 -3.71
C VAL A 33 43.14 -11.15 -2.36
N THR A 34 43.65 -12.33 -2.05
CA THR A 34 44.41 -12.61 -0.80
C THR A 34 45.59 -11.65 -0.65
N LYS A 35 46.38 -11.46 -1.72
CA LYS A 35 47.54 -10.58 -1.73
C LYS A 35 47.16 -9.13 -1.41
N HIS A 36 46.15 -8.59 -2.05
CA HIS A 36 45.72 -7.20 -1.83
C HIS A 36 45.23 -6.96 -0.40
N PHE A 37 44.49 -7.90 0.18
CA PHE A 37 44.10 -7.77 1.58
C PHE A 37 45.29 -7.92 2.53
N GLN A 38 46.24 -8.85 2.28
CA GLN A 38 47.40 -9.02 3.14
C GLN A 38 48.38 -7.84 3.10
N GLU A 39 48.46 -7.14 1.97
CA GLU A 39 49.25 -5.91 1.82
C GLU A 39 48.56 -4.67 2.43
N PHE A 40 47.30 -4.79 2.86
CA PHE A 40 46.56 -3.65 3.42
C PHE A 40 46.96 -3.40 4.88
N PRO A 41 47.28 -2.15 5.28
CA PRO A 41 47.72 -1.82 6.64
C PRO A 41 46.69 -2.19 7.70
N GLY A 42 47.09 -2.98 8.71
CA GLY A 42 46.20 -3.42 9.80
C GLY A 42 45.52 -4.76 9.57
N VAL A 43 45.66 -5.39 8.42
CA VAL A 43 45.17 -6.75 8.18
C VAL A 43 46.14 -7.78 8.76
N LEU A 44 45.62 -8.69 9.56
CA LEU A 44 46.40 -9.73 10.26
C LEU A 44 46.27 -11.10 9.60
N GLY A 45 45.17 -11.35 8.90
CA GLY A 45 44.89 -12.58 8.16
C GLY A 45 43.79 -12.38 7.11
N CYS A 46 43.86 -13.18 6.04
CA CYS A 46 42.80 -13.20 5.00
C CYS A 46 42.66 -14.65 4.50
N GLN A 47 41.43 -15.10 4.47
CA GLN A 47 41.06 -16.40 3.94
C GLN A 47 40.02 -16.19 2.84
N VAL A 48 40.31 -16.59 1.62
CA VAL A 48 39.42 -16.41 0.45
C VAL A 48 38.86 -17.76 0.02
N ASP A 49 37.59 -17.84 -0.16
CA ASP A 49 36.85 -19.01 -0.63
C ASP A 49 36.31 -18.75 -2.03
N LEU A 50 36.76 -19.56 -3.01
CA LEU A 50 36.36 -19.44 -4.41
C LEU A 50 34.93 -19.94 -4.65
N GLU A 51 34.51 -21.01 -3.99
CA GLU A 51 33.17 -21.58 -4.19
C GLU A 51 32.11 -20.69 -3.55
N ALA A 52 32.38 -20.16 -2.38
CA ALA A 52 31.47 -19.24 -1.68
C ALA A 52 31.58 -17.78 -2.19
N GLN A 53 32.55 -17.47 -3.06
CA GLN A 53 32.83 -16.09 -3.54
C GLN A 53 33.02 -15.11 -2.37
N THR A 54 33.76 -15.50 -1.31
CA THR A 54 33.93 -14.70 -0.10
C THR A 54 35.39 -14.55 0.32
N ALA A 55 35.68 -13.44 1.01
CA ALA A 55 36.96 -13.17 1.66
C ALA A 55 36.72 -12.84 3.15
N ALA A 56 37.21 -13.70 4.05
CA ALA A 56 37.20 -13.45 5.48
C ALA A 56 38.51 -12.76 5.89
N VAL A 57 38.44 -11.56 6.44
CA VAL A 57 39.57 -10.72 6.78
C VAL A 57 39.62 -10.47 8.27
N ASP A 58 40.71 -10.84 8.91
CA ASP A 58 41.03 -10.55 10.29
C ASP A 58 41.90 -9.28 10.36
N PHE A 59 41.50 -8.28 11.11
CA PHE A 59 42.20 -6.98 11.13
C PHE A 59 42.22 -6.35 12.53
N ASP A 60 43.17 -5.46 12.76
CA ASP A 60 43.28 -4.66 13.97
C ASP A 60 42.38 -3.41 13.85
N GLY A 61 41.28 -3.36 14.61
CA GLY A 61 40.33 -2.26 14.64
C GLY A 61 40.93 -0.93 15.13
N ALA A 62 42.14 -0.92 15.71
CA ALA A 62 42.82 0.31 16.05
C ALA A 62 43.60 0.93 14.85
N VAL A 63 43.90 0.13 13.83
CA VAL A 63 44.71 0.53 12.65
C VAL A 63 43.82 0.79 11.43
N THR A 64 42.80 -0.07 11.21
CA THR A 64 41.94 0.02 10.04
C THR A 64 40.48 -0.22 10.41
N ASP A 65 39.57 0.12 9.50
CA ASP A 65 38.13 -0.08 9.64
C ASP A 65 37.54 -0.71 8.36
N VAL A 66 36.30 -1.25 8.48
CA VAL A 66 35.59 -1.92 7.39
C VAL A 66 35.42 -1.03 6.15
N ALA A 67 35.22 0.29 6.35
CA ALA A 67 35.05 1.23 5.26
C ALA A 67 36.34 1.46 4.44
N LYS A 68 37.52 1.30 5.10
CA LYS A 68 38.79 1.34 4.41
C LYS A 68 39.09 0.02 3.71
N LEU A 69 38.78 -1.12 4.34
CA LEU A 69 38.93 -2.45 3.75
C LEU A 69 38.06 -2.65 2.49
N LEU A 70 36.87 -2.04 2.40
CA LEU A 70 36.05 -2.01 1.18
C LEU A 70 36.75 -1.36 -0.02
N ARG A 71 37.82 -0.61 0.20
CA ARG A 71 38.62 -0.01 -0.88
C ARG A 71 39.90 -0.77 -1.21
N ALA A 72 40.13 -1.88 -0.54
CA ALA A 72 41.38 -2.67 -0.72
C ALA A 72 41.52 -3.24 -2.14
N LEU A 73 40.40 -3.36 -2.89
CA LEU A 73 40.39 -3.91 -4.24
C LEU A 73 40.00 -2.86 -5.32
N ASP A 74 39.92 -1.56 -4.97
CA ASP A 74 39.53 -0.51 -5.89
C ASP A 74 40.39 -0.40 -7.17
N ASP A 75 41.65 -0.79 -7.08
CA ASP A 75 42.60 -0.82 -8.19
C ASP A 75 42.52 -2.13 -9.02
N THR A 76 41.53 -2.98 -8.72
CA THR A 76 41.32 -4.26 -9.38
C THR A 76 40.00 -4.32 -10.09
N ASN A 77 39.71 -5.39 -10.83
CA ASN A 77 38.39 -5.63 -11.46
C ASN A 77 37.41 -6.35 -10.52
N PHE A 78 37.77 -6.57 -9.26
CA PHE A 78 36.92 -7.23 -8.28
C PHE A 78 36.08 -6.21 -7.57
N LYS A 79 34.80 -6.49 -7.43
CA LYS A 79 33.88 -5.70 -6.57
C LYS A 79 33.71 -6.41 -5.24
N ILE A 80 33.85 -5.67 -4.15
CA ILE A 80 33.64 -6.20 -2.81
C ILE A 80 32.48 -5.49 -2.10
N THR A 81 31.71 -6.28 -1.37
CA THR A 81 30.63 -5.80 -0.52
C THR A 81 30.73 -6.47 0.85
N GLU A 82 30.40 -5.75 1.90
CA GLU A 82 30.36 -6.30 3.25
C GLU A 82 29.19 -7.28 3.37
N ARG A 83 29.49 -8.53 3.73
CA ARG A 83 28.45 -9.52 4.02
C ARG A 83 27.88 -9.29 5.40
N LYS A 84 26.66 -8.73 5.47
CA LYS A 84 25.97 -8.51 6.75
C LYS A 84 25.59 -9.85 7.38
N PRO A 85 25.76 -10.02 8.71
CA PRO A 85 25.34 -11.23 9.40
C PRO A 85 23.83 -11.43 9.27
N ARG A 86 23.40 -12.64 8.91
CA ARG A 86 21.99 -13.04 8.94
C ARG A 86 21.66 -13.48 10.37
N GLN A 87 21.06 -12.60 11.15
CA GLN A 87 20.64 -12.95 12.49
C GLN A 87 19.46 -13.93 12.45
N HIS A 88 19.70 -15.16 12.92
CA HIS A 88 18.71 -16.17 13.20
C HIS A 88 18.60 -16.37 14.73
N TRP A 89 17.46 -16.86 15.17
CA TRP A 89 17.26 -17.24 16.57
C TRP A 89 16.61 -18.62 16.64
N ALA A 90 16.90 -19.36 17.69
CA ALA A 90 16.28 -20.64 17.99
C ALA A 90 16.03 -20.76 19.51
N LEU A 91 14.88 -21.31 19.86
CA LEU A 91 14.48 -21.62 21.22
C LEU A 91 14.51 -23.14 21.39
N PHE A 92 15.34 -23.58 22.32
CA PHE A 92 15.51 -25.00 22.63
C PHE A 92 14.88 -25.35 23.96
N ASP A 93 14.22 -26.49 24.06
CA ASP A 93 13.94 -27.14 25.34
C ASP A 93 15.20 -27.90 25.79
N VAL A 94 15.68 -27.59 26.98
CA VAL A 94 16.88 -28.20 27.57
C VAL A 94 16.47 -29.03 28.77
N GLY A 95 16.30 -30.33 28.57
CA GLY A 95 15.92 -31.25 29.63
C GLY A 95 17.00 -31.39 30.73
N THR A 96 16.57 -31.60 31.98
CA THR A 96 17.42 -31.94 33.15
C THR A 96 18.31 -30.84 33.72
N MET A 97 18.01 -29.54 33.49
CA MET A 97 18.70 -28.46 34.22
C MET A 97 18.14 -28.33 35.64
N HIS A 98 19.02 -28.41 36.67
CA HIS A 98 18.59 -28.38 38.07
C HIS A 98 19.24 -27.26 38.91
N CYS A 99 20.23 -26.54 38.39
CA CYS A 99 20.97 -25.51 39.14
C CYS A 99 21.69 -24.51 38.23
N GLU A 100 22.16 -23.39 38.79
CA GLU A 100 22.90 -22.35 38.05
C GLU A 100 24.19 -22.87 37.37
N LYS A 101 24.80 -23.94 37.90
CA LYS A 101 25.95 -24.57 37.23
C LYS A 101 25.53 -25.25 35.89
N CYS A 102 24.32 -25.81 35.85
CA CYS A 102 23.75 -26.35 34.58
C CYS A 102 23.56 -25.24 33.57
N VAL A 103 22.99 -24.09 33.99
CA VAL A 103 22.82 -22.90 33.13
C VAL A 103 24.16 -22.43 32.57
N ALA A 104 25.18 -22.27 33.41
CA ALA A 104 26.52 -21.86 32.97
C ALA A 104 27.18 -22.86 32.00
N ASN A 105 26.95 -24.17 32.21
CA ASN A 105 27.45 -25.20 31.31
C ASN A 105 26.75 -25.17 29.94
N VAL A 106 25.43 -25.09 29.92
CA VAL A 106 24.65 -24.96 28.67
C VAL A 106 25.02 -23.68 27.91
N THR A 107 25.13 -22.54 28.61
CA THR A 107 25.53 -21.26 28.00
C THR A 107 26.93 -21.37 27.37
N SER A 108 27.91 -21.94 28.07
CA SER A 108 29.31 -22.05 27.57
C SER A 108 29.42 -22.94 26.35
N HIS A 109 28.60 -23.99 26.23
CA HIS A 109 28.62 -24.88 25.07
C HIS A 109 27.99 -24.22 23.83
N PHE A 110 26.90 -23.49 24.00
CA PHE A 110 26.34 -22.69 22.88
C PHE A 110 27.25 -21.55 22.47
N GLU A 111 27.89 -20.85 23.40
CA GLU A 111 28.85 -19.78 23.10
C GLU A 111 30.11 -20.28 22.41
N ALA A 112 30.45 -21.55 22.58
CA ALA A 112 31.59 -22.20 21.89
C ALA A 112 31.30 -22.51 20.42
N VAL A 113 30.02 -22.48 19.96
CA VAL A 113 29.66 -22.71 18.55
C VAL A 113 29.97 -21.45 17.73
N PRO A 114 30.86 -21.57 16.71
CA PRO A 114 31.19 -20.43 15.85
C PRO A 114 29.91 -19.85 15.17
N GLY A 115 29.70 -18.55 15.33
CA GLY A 115 28.53 -17.88 14.76
C GLY A 115 27.40 -17.57 15.75
N VAL A 116 27.45 -18.10 16.97
CA VAL A 116 26.51 -17.71 18.03
C VAL A 116 26.86 -16.31 18.54
N THR A 117 25.86 -15.44 18.58
CA THR A 117 26.03 -14.03 18.98
C THR A 117 25.47 -13.71 20.35
N ALA A 118 24.46 -14.46 20.81
CA ALA A 118 23.90 -14.32 22.15
C ALA A 118 23.22 -15.62 22.59
N VAL A 119 23.33 -15.92 23.89
CA VAL A 119 22.69 -17.09 24.54
C VAL A 119 21.99 -16.62 25.79
N ARG A 120 20.72 -17.02 25.94
CA ARG A 120 19.93 -16.75 27.14
C ARG A 120 19.28 -18.05 27.62
N VAL A 121 19.63 -18.49 28.80
CA VAL A 121 19.10 -19.73 29.39
C VAL A 121 18.21 -19.42 30.58
N ASP A 122 16.99 -19.97 30.54
CA ASP A 122 16.01 -19.85 31.62
C ASP A 122 15.86 -21.17 32.35
N LEU A 123 16.33 -21.20 33.60
CA LEU A 123 16.30 -22.41 34.44
C LEU A 123 14.88 -22.83 34.85
N PRO A 124 13.98 -21.92 35.29
CA PRO A 124 12.58 -22.25 35.58
C PRO A 124 11.81 -22.79 34.40
N GLY A 125 12.03 -22.20 33.23
CA GLY A 125 11.38 -22.60 31.97
C GLY A 125 12.01 -23.80 31.27
N GLN A 126 13.17 -24.24 31.72
CA GLN A 126 13.98 -25.30 31.08
C GLN A 126 14.24 -25.03 29.59
N VAL A 127 14.52 -23.78 29.23
CA VAL A 127 14.72 -23.35 27.83
C VAL A 127 16.02 -22.57 27.64
N ALA A 128 16.58 -22.66 26.41
CA ALA A 128 17.68 -21.83 25.97
C ALA A 128 17.31 -21.11 24.66
N GLU A 129 17.39 -19.80 24.67
CA GLU A 129 17.24 -18.94 23.50
C GLU A 129 18.63 -18.60 22.96
N VAL A 130 18.89 -18.95 21.70
CA VAL A 130 20.20 -18.78 21.07
C VAL A 130 20.01 -17.92 19.82
N THR A 131 20.75 -16.80 19.76
CA THR A 131 20.82 -15.95 18.55
C THR A 131 22.15 -16.22 17.85
N TYR A 132 22.12 -16.47 16.54
CA TYR A 132 23.29 -16.86 15.77
C TYR A 132 23.25 -16.27 14.36
N ASP A 133 24.43 -16.19 13.73
CA ASP A 133 24.56 -15.79 12.33
C ASP A 133 24.36 -17.02 11.43
N GLY A 134 23.23 -17.06 10.71
CA GLY A 134 22.87 -18.13 9.80
C GLY A 134 23.83 -18.34 8.62
N ASN A 135 24.80 -17.43 8.43
CA ASN A 135 25.89 -17.62 7.45
C ASN A 135 27.03 -18.45 8.03
N THR A 136 27.14 -18.57 9.37
CA THR A 136 28.28 -19.17 10.04
C THR A 136 27.91 -20.40 10.88
N ALA A 137 26.67 -20.42 11.40
CA ALA A 137 26.14 -21.54 12.18
C ALA A 137 24.80 -22.00 11.60
N SER A 138 24.54 -23.30 11.63
CA SER A 138 23.26 -23.91 11.25
C SER A 138 22.50 -24.40 12.48
N LEU A 139 21.15 -24.50 12.36
CA LEU A 139 20.31 -25.05 13.42
C LEU A 139 20.72 -26.48 13.81
N GLU A 140 21.23 -27.28 12.86
CA GLU A 140 21.71 -28.63 13.06
C GLU A 140 23.00 -28.65 13.92
N GLN A 141 23.93 -27.71 13.69
CA GLN A 141 25.12 -27.56 14.51
C GLN A 141 24.78 -27.16 15.95
N LEU A 142 23.78 -26.34 16.15
CA LEU A 142 23.30 -25.95 17.48
C LEU A 142 22.60 -27.11 18.21
N LEU A 143 21.89 -27.99 17.51
CA LEU A 143 21.29 -29.19 18.08
C LEU A 143 22.34 -30.16 18.62
N HIS A 144 23.52 -30.21 18.00
CA HIS A 144 24.64 -31.04 18.44
C HIS A 144 25.58 -30.36 19.45
N ALA A 145 25.31 -29.11 19.84
CA ALA A 145 26.16 -28.34 20.76
C ALA A 145 26.28 -28.92 22.17
N LEU A 146 25.34 -29.77 22.59
CA LEU A 146 25.30 -30.40 23.91
C LEU A 146 25.45 -31.93 23.86
N ASP A 147 25.83 -32.53 22.73
CA ASP A 147 25.95 -33.99 22.57
C ASP A 147 26.97 -34.60 23.54
N ASP A 148 28.02 -33.86 23.93
CA ASP A 148 29.01 -34.30 24.89
C ASP A 148 28.57 -34.15 26.37
N THR A 149 27.29 -33.74 26.57
CA THR A 149 26.75 -33.52 27.91
C THR A 149 25.57 -34.46 28.20
N ASN A 150 25.07 -34.43 29.47
CA ASN A 150 23.91 -35.22 29.84
C ASN A 150 22.56 -34.46 29.60
N PHE A 151 22.59 -33.30 28.91
CA PHE A 151 21.40 -32.54 28.63
C PHE A 151 20.74 -33.06 27.34
N GLN A 152 19.40 -33.16 27.36
CA GLN A 152 18.62 -33.46 26.16
C GLN A 152 18.17 -32.14 25.54
N LEU A 153 18.44 -31.94 24.26
CA LEU A 153 18.13 -30.75 23.52
C LEU A 153 17.05 -31.05 22.46
N THR A 154 16.00 -30.26 22.46
CA THR A 154 14.97 -30.32 21.40
C THR A 154 14.59 -28.92 20.97
N VAL A 155 14.36 -28.69 19.66
CA VAL A 155 13.95 -27.37 19.14
C VAL A 155 12.48 -27.15 19.46
N ARG A 156 12.18 -26.07 20.19
CA ARG A 156 10.81 -25.62 20.42
C ARG A 156 10.34 -24.71 19.30
N GLU A 157 11.14 -23.71 18.95
CA GLU A 157 10.90 -22.76 17.86
C GLU A 157 12.23 -22.31 17.26
N ALA A 158 12.30 -22.07 15.95
CA ALA A 158 13.47 -21.49 15.30
C ALA A 158 13.05 -20.66 14.09
N SER A 159 13.82 -19.64 13.78
CA SER A 159 13.62 -18.82 12.59
C SER A 159 13.84 -19.57 11.27
N GLU A 160 14.50 -20.75 11.33
CA GLU A 160 14.80 -21.63 10.17
C GLU A 160 13.83 -22.80 9.98
N GLN A 161 12.77 -22.99 10.76
CA GLN A 161 11.87 -24.13 10.65
C GLN A 161 11.06 -24.16 9.34
N LYS A 162 11.73 -24.22 8.18
CA LYS A 162 11.08 -24.54 6.90
C LYS A 162 11.95 -25.29 5.89
N ALA A 163 12.80 -26.21 6.34
CA ALA A 163 13.37 -27.21 5.41
C ALA A 163 13.77 -28.47 6.17
N ALA A 164 13.20 -29.60 5.73
CA ALA A 164 13.53 -30.99 6.00
C ALA A 164 12.81 -31.70 7.15
N ALA A 165 11.82 -32.50 6.76
CA ALA A 165 11.49 -33.78 7.43
C ALA A 165 12.28 -34.90 6.73
N PRO A 166 12.94 -35.82 7.46
CA PRO A 166 13.71 -36.92 6.87
C PRO A 166 12.80 -38.04 6.43
N ALA A 167 13.04 -38.56 5.23
CA ALA A 167 12.52 -39.85 4.80
C ALA A 167 13.44 -40.95 5.34
N GLU A 168 12.92 -41.80 6.18
CA GLU A 168 13.58 -43.08 6.58
C GLU A 168 13.65 -44.07 5.41
N GLY A 169 14.76 -44.77 5.39
CA GLY A 169 15.24 -45.58 4.30
C GLY A 169 14.55 -46.91 4.09
N VAL A 170 14.72 -47.43 2.89
CA VAL A 170 14.87 -48.86 2.62
C VAL A 170 15.99 -49.02 1.59
N SER A 171 16.99 -49.85 1.98
CA SER A 171 18.06 -50.41 1.17
C SER A 171 17.52 -51.39 0.13
N THR A 172 18.08 -51.42 -1.05
CA THR A 172 18.84 -52.53 -1.65
C THR A 172 19.25 -52.25 -3.09
N GLU A 173 20.56 -52.38 -3.28
CA GLU A 173 21.30 -53.02 -4.37
C GLU A 173 20.85 -52.95 -5.85
N GLY A 174 21.78 -52.46 -6.66
CA GLY A 174 22.18 -53.27 -7.80
C GLY A 174 22.24 -52.58 -9.17
N SER A 175 23.46 -52.37 -9.61
CA SER A 175 24.00 -52.56 -10.97
C SER A 175 23.70 -51.54 -12.08
N SER A 176 24.71 -50.78 -12.41
CA SER A 176 25.51 -50.72 -13.66
C SER A 176 24.82 -50.38 -14.99
N ALA A 177 25.49 -49.44 -15.63
CA ALA A 177 25.85 -49.35 -17.04
C ALA A 177 24.93 -48.40 -17.90
N GLU A 178 25.57 -47.32 -18.28
CA GLU A 178 26.11 -46.99 -19.60
C GLU A 178 25.10 -46.55 -20.70
N ASP A 179 25.40 -45.37 -21.19
CA ASP A 179 25.43 -44.89 -22.58
C ASP A 179 24.11 -44.71 -23.38
N ASP A 180 23.87 -43.60 -23.87
CA ASP A 180 24.16 -43.06 -25.19
C ASP A 180 23.08 -42.12 -25.77
N CYS A 181 23.50 -40.98 -26.07
CA CYS A 181 23.31 -40.10 -27.20
C CYS A 181 22.08 -40.16 -28.09
N CYS A 182 21.50 -38.95 -28.35
CA CYS A 182 21.13 -38.37 -29.61
C CYS A 182 19.76 -38.61 -30.27
N ARG A 183 19.16 -37.44 -30.58
CA ARG A 183 18.29 -37.08 -31.77
C ARG A 183 16.85 -37.61 -31.74
N GLY A 184 15.93 -36.70 -31.90
CA GLY A 184 15.50 -35.97 -33.05
C GLY A 184 14.00 -35.95 -33.21
N ASP A 185 13.50 -34.76 -33.42
CA ASP A 185 12.41 -34.37 -34.30
C ASP A 185 10.95 -34.83 -34.12
N SER A 186 10.13 -33.78 -34.23
CA SER A 186 8.81 -33.68 -34.86
C SER A 186 7.55 -33.88 -34.00
N ALA A 187 6.85 -32.79 -33.90
CA ALA A 187 5.40 -32.67 -33.76
C ALA A 187 4.70 -33.27 -35.02
N PRO A 188 3.38 -33.39 -35.14
CA PRO A 188 2.30 -32.65 -34.52
C PRO A 188 0.97 -33.38 -34.26
N THR A 189 0.01 -32.66 -33.67
CA THR A 189 -1.43 -32.56 -34.03
C THR A 189 -2.48 -33.40 -33.28
N ALA A 190 -3.41 -32.66 -32.75
CA ALA A 190 -4.88 -32.76 -32.83
C ALA A 190 -5.69 -33.59 -31.86
N LEU A 191 -6.54 -32.80 -31.09
CA LEU A 191 -7.98 -33.02 -30.89
C LEU A 191 -8.47 -34.39 -30.40
N ARG A 192 -9.11 -34.48 -29.23
CA ARG A 192 -10.56 -34.70 -29.14
C ARG A 192 -11.12 -34.57 -27.71
N ARG A 193 -12.30 -34.18 -27.72
CA ARG A 193 -13.37 -33.79 -26.80
C ARG A 193 -14.08 -35.00 -26.21
N ALA A 194 -14.69 -34.75 -25.01
CA ALA A 194 -15.83 -35.44 -24.39
C ALA A 194 -15.52 -36.84 -23.75
N GLU A 195 -16.01 -37.20 -22.62
CA GLU A 195 -17.39 -37.21 -22.15
C GLU A 195 -17.49 -37.55 -20.64
N ILE A 196 -18.57 -37.13 -20.08
CA ILE A 196 -19.12 -37.32 -18.73
C ILE A 196 -19.42 -38.80 -18.43
N LEU A 197 -19.18 -39.27 -17.20
CA LEU A 197 -20.15 -40.20 -16.55
C LEU A 197 -19.84 -40.40 -15.04
N SER A 198 -20.79 -39.94 -14.24
CA SER A 198 -21.40 -40.47 -13.02
C SER A 198 -20.62 -41.29 -11.97
N LEU A 199 -20.82 -40.81 -10.74
CA LEU A 199 -20.64 -41.32 -9.39
C LEU A 199 -20.95 -42.81 -9.14
N PRO A 200 -20.35 -43.37 -8.07
CA PRO A 200 -21.21 -43.60 -6.89
C PRO A 200 -20.60 -43.15 -5.56
N LYS A 201 -21.52 -42.92 -4.63
CA LYS A 201 -21.34 -42.59 -3.21
C LYS A 201 -20.86 -43.82 -2.44
N GLU A 202 -19.98 -43.61 -1.43
CA GLU A 202 -20.08 -44.25 -0.13
C GLU A 202 -19.29 -43.48 0.95
N GLN A 203 -19.77 -43.62 2.17
CA GLN A 203 -19.52 -42.82 3.38
C GLN A 203 -18.36 -43.36 4.24
N PRO A 204 -18.16 -42.83 5.48
CA PRO A 204 -16.96 -42.04 5.83
C PRO A 204 -16.06 -42.80 6.81
N GLU A 205 -14.77 -42.46 6.80
CA GLU A 205 -13.90 -42.77 7.93
C GLU A 205 -13.02 -41.56 8.28
N ASP A 206 -12.95 -41.34 9.57
CA ASP A 206 -12.22 -40.29 10.27
C ASP A 206 -10.75 -40.19 9.84
N GLY A 207 -10.36 -39.00 9.48
CA GLY A 207 -8.96 -38.63 9.26
C GLY A 207 -8.85 -37.13 9.05
N THR A 208 -8.53 -36.42 10.10
CA THR A 208 -8.20 -34.99 10.08
C THR A 208 -7.04 -34.73 9.13
N ALA A 209 -7.34 -34.40 7.87
CA ALA A 209 -6.37 -33.80 6.95
C ALA A 209 -6.43 -32.29 7.09
N SER A 210 -5.42 -31.71 7.66
CA SER A 210 -5.15 -30.27 7.63
C SER A 210 -5.10 -29.79 6.18
N ALA A 211 -5.84 -28.72 5.89
CA ALA A 211 -5.78 -28.04 4.60
C ALA A 211 -4.33 -27.65 4.27
N PRO A 212 -3.91 -27.71 3.00
CA PRO A 212 -2.56 -27.28 2.61
C PRO A 212 -2.37 -25.80 2.96
N ALA A 213 -1.32 -25.50 3.68
CA ALA A 213 -0.90 -24.13 4.01
C ALA A 213 -0.77 -23.33 2.71
N ALA A 214 -1.39 -22.15 2.66
CA ALA A 214 -1.25 -21.22 1.54
C ALA A 214 0.24 -20.94 1.29
N PRO A 215 0.72 -20.87 0.02
CA PRO A 215 2.11 -20.59 -0.28
C PRO A 215 2.50 -19.25 0.35
N SER A 216 3.65 -19.19 1.00
CA SER A 216 4.18 -17.96 1.60
C SER A 216 4.57 -17.01 0.47
N THR A 217 3.68 -16.08 0.12
CA THR A 217 3.95 -15.07 -0.89
C THR A 217 4.70 -13.90 -0.25
N ALA A 218 5.82 -13.50 -0.85
CA ALA A 218 6.50 -12.25 -0.54
C ALA A 218 5.90 -11.10 -1.37
N LYS A 219 5.91 -9.90 -0.79
CA LYS A 219 5.40 -8.69 -1.44
C LYS A 219 6.50 -7.64 -1.50
N ILE A 220 6.78 -7.12 -2.69
CA ILE A 220 7.71 -6.01 -2.89
C ILE A 220 7.01 -4.82 -3.50
N ARG A 221 7.51 -3.64 -3.16
CA ARG A 221 7.07 -2.36 -3.72
C ARG A 221 8.19 -1.80 -4.58
N ILE A 222 7.85 -1.38 -5.79
CA ILE A 222 8.79 -0.85 -6.77
C ILE A 222 8.39 0.55 -7.21
N ALA A 223 9.36 1.45 -7.31
CA ALA A 223 9.21 2.74 -7.97
C ALA A 223 9.59 2.56 -9.44
N ILE A 224 8.74 2.95 -10.36
CA ILE A 224 8.92 2.73 -11.79
C ILE A 224 9.05 4.07 -12.49
N GLU A 225 10.16 4.30 -13.18
CA GLU A 225 10.36 5.47 -14.00
C GLU A 225 10.10 5.18 -15.48
N GLY A 226 9.67 6.20 -16.22
CA GLY A 226 9.42 6.08 -17.67
C GLY A 226 7.98 5.77 -18.06
N MET A 227 7.06 5.50 -17.13
CA MET A 227 5.66 5.28 -17.45
C MET A 227 4.94 6.58 -17.84
N HIS A 228 4.26 6.55 -19.00
CA HIS A 228 3.55 7.72 -19.52
C HIS A 228 2.05 7.48 -19.78
N CYS A 229 1.58 6.24 -19.81
CA CYS A 229 0.20 5.90 -20.13
C CYS A 229 -0.23 4.56 -19.51
N ALA A 230 -1.55 4.29 -19.55
CA ALA A 230 -2.11 3.04 -19.05
C ALA A 230 -1.55 1.79 -19.75
N ASN A 231 -1.22 1.89 -21.05
CA ASN A 231 -0.60 0.79 -21.78
C ASN A 231 0.83 0.47 -21.27
N CYS A 232 1.57 1.46 -20.78
CA CYS A 232 2.88 1.21 -20.14
C CYS A 232 2.70 0.31 -18.91
N ALA A 233 1.78 0.66 -18.03
CA ALA A 233 1.45 -0.14 -16.86
C ALA A 233 0.97 -1.55 -17.24
N ALA A 234 0.08 -1.67 -18.23
CA ALA A 234 -0.42 -2.95 -18.72
C ALA A 234 0.68 -3.81 -19.37
N THR A 235 1.69 -3.19 -19.99
CA THR A 235 2.84 -3.91 -20.57
C THR A 235 3.72 -4.48 -19.46
N ILE A 236 4.01 -3.71 -18.43
CA ILE A 236 4.78 -4.16 -17.27
C ILE A 236 4.05 -5.32 -16.57
N GLU A 237 2.76 -5.18 -16.27
CA GLU A 237 1.95 -6.24 -15.66
C GLU A 237 1.91 -7.53 -16.50
N ARG A 238 1.84 -7.39 -17.81
CA ARG A 238 1.85 -8.54 -18.75
C ARG A 238 3.18 -9.27 -18.74
N ASN A 239 4.29 -8.57 -18.59
CA ASN A 239 5.60 -9.19 -18.50
C ASN A 239 5.78 -9.89 -17.14
N TYR A 240 5.36 -9.27 -16.04
CA TYR A 240 5.32 -9.93 -14.74
C TYR A 240 4.43 -11.18 -14.72
N ALA A 241 3.27 -11.15 -15.37
CA ALA A 241 2.38 -12.31 -15.47
C ALA A 241 3.00 -13.51 -16.21
N LYS A 242 4.06 -13.28 -17.00
CA LYS A 242 4.82 -14.35 -17.69
C LYS A 242 6.03 -14.82 -16.90
N THR A 243 6.39 -14.10 -15.84
CA THR A 243 7.57 -14.41 -15.02
C THR A 243 7.22 -15.52 -14.04
N PRO A 244 7.98 -16.64 -14.01
CA PRO A 244 7.75 -17.72 -13.06
C PRO A 244 7.81 -17.22 -11.62
N GLY A 245 6.94 -17.73 -10.75
CA GLY A 245 6.89 -17.35 -9.35
C GLY A 245 6.07 -16.09 -9.04
N VAL A 246 5.68 -15.29 -10.02
CA VAL A 246 4.81 -14.12 -9.78
C VAL A 246 3.37 -14.56 -9.61
N VAL A 247 2.80 -14.26 -8.46
CA VAL A 247 1.39 -14.54 -8.13
C VAL A 247 0.49 -13.40 -8.60
N LYS A 248 0.92 -12.15 -8.34
CA LYS A 248 0.15 -10.96 -8.71
C LYS A 248 1.07 -9.78 -8.92
N CYS A 249 0.76 -8.97 -9.91
CA CYS A 249 1.40 -7.67 -10.11
C CYS A 249 0.33 -6.61 -10.37
N ALA A 250 0.44 -5.48 -9.70
CA ALA A 250 -0.40 -4.31 -9.90
C ALA A 250 0.47 -3.07 -10.05
N VAL A 251 0.34 -2.37 -11.18
CA VAL A 251 1.11 -1.17 -11.50
C VAL A 251 0.21 0.05 -11.48
N ASN A 252 0.59 1.05 -10.71
CA ASN A 252 -0.11 2.32 -10.59
C ASN A 252 0.60 3.41 -11.39
N LEU A 253 -0.03 3.84 -12.48
CA LEU A 253 0.45 4.91 -13.33
C LEU A 253 0.43 6.29 -12.62
N ALA A 254 -0.45 6.50 -11.65
CA ALA A 254 -0.67 7.82 -11.09
C ALA A 254 0.43 8.25 -10.11
N ASN A 255 0.97 7.29 -9.34
CA ASN A 255 2.11 7.50 -8.43
C ASN A 255 3.42 6.86 -8.91
N ASN A 256 3.42 6.26 -10.12
CA ASN A 256 4.55 5.57 -10.71
C ASN A 256 5.13 4.46 -9.81
N THR A 257 4.28 3.67 -9.19
CA THR A 257 4.67 2.54 -8.34
C THR A 257 4.07 1.24 -8.83
N GLY A 258 4.69 0.12 -8.46
CA GLY A 258 4.16 -1.23 -8.65
C GLY A 258 4.24 -2.03 -7.36
N ILE A 259 3.31 -2.96 -7.20
CA ILE A 259 3.29 -3.94 -6.13
C ILE A 259 3.35 -5.30 -6.81
N VAL A 260 4.34 -6.12 -6.43
CA VAL A 260 4.53 -7.46 -6.95
C VAL A 260 4.46 -8.44 -5.80
N GLU A 261 3.54 -9.39 -5.90
CA GLU A 261 3.40 -10.53 -5.00
C GLU A 261 3.98 -11.75 -5.73
N PHE A 262 4.98 -12.39 -5.14
CA PHE A 262 5.67 -13.52 -5.74
C PHE A 262 6.00 -14.60 -4.70
N ASP A 263 6.25 -15.79 -5.17
CA ASP A 263 6.71 -16.92 -4.34
C ASP A 263 8.26 -16.86 -4.25
N PRO A 264 8.81 -16.57 -3.05
CA PRO A 264 10.25 -16.45 -2.87
C PRO A 264 11.01 -17.77 -3.03
N SER A 265 10.28 -18.92 -3.05
CA SER A 265 10.89 -20.22 -3.35
C SER A 265 11.13 -20.45 -4.83
N VAL A 266 10.46 -19.67 -5.72
CA VAL A 266 10.49 -19.84 -7.18
C VAL A 266 11.27 -18.72 -7.86
N ALA A 267 11.22 -17.49 -7.31
CA ALA A 267 11.82 -16.31 -7.92
C ALA A 267 12.45 -15.39 -6.86
N SER A 268 13.56 -14.79 -7.20
CA SER A 268 14.28 -13.83 -6.37
C SER A 268 13.82 -12.39 -6.62
N VAL A 269 14.18 -11.48 -5.72
CA VAL A 269 13.92 -10.04 -5.86
C VAL A 269 14.62 -9.47 -7.10
N ASP A 270 15.81 -9.98 -7.44
CA ASP A 270 16.56 -9.55 -8.64
C ASP A 270 15.87 -9.99 -9.92
N ASP A 271 15.22 -11.15 -9.94
CA ASP A 271 14.43 -11.59 -11.08
C ASP A 271 13.24 -10.65 -11.32
N MET A 272 12.69 -10.06 -10.26
CA MET A 272 11.63 -9.05 -10.37
C MET A 272 12.14 -7.77 -11.04
N LEU A 273 13.37 -7.36 -10.80
CA LEU A 273 13.97 -6.17 -11.44
C LEU A 273 14.36 -6.45 -12.90
N ARG A 274 14.83 -7.66 -13.22
CA ARG A 274 15.20 -8.05 -14.61
C ARG A 274 14.04 -8.02 -15.59
N VAL A 275 12.80 -8.03 -15.11
CA VAL A 275 11.61 -7.86 -15.97
C VAL A 275 11.65 -6.54 -16.74
N PHE A 276 12.36 -5.53 -16.23
CA PHE A 276 12.51 -4.22 -16.87
C PHE A 276 13.62 -4.15 -17.93
N ASP A 277 14.58 -5.09 -17.97
CA ASP A 277 15.73 -5.07 -18.90
C ASP A 277 15.33 -4.97 -20.38
N PRO A 278 14.30 -5.71 -20.85
CA PRO A 278 13.84 -5.59 -22.25
C PRO A 278 12.94 -4.37 -22.48
N LEU A 279 12.56 -3.65 -21.41
CA LEU A 279 11.62 -2.52 -21.44
C LEU A 279 12.39 -1.22 -21.21
N ASP A 280 12.00 -0.12 -21.84
CA ASP A 280 12.59 1.21 -21.63
C ASP A 280 12.10 1.85 -20.30
N PHE A 281 11.93 1.06 -19.24
CA PHE A 281 11.55 1.51 -17.91
C PHE A 281 12.67 1.18 -16.94
N SER A 282 12.90 2.05 -15.96
CA SER A 282 13.76 1.75 -14.81
C SER A 282 12.91 1.54 -13.57
N ALA A 283 13.35 0.63 -12.71
CA ALA A 283 12.67 0.33 -11.46
C ALA A 283 13.66 0.31 -10.30
N GLU A 284 13.23 0.87 -9.18
CA GLU A 284 13.95 0.82 -7.90
C GLU A 284 13.02 0.20 -6.85
N ILE A 285 13.56 -0.67 -5.99
CA ILE A 285 12.80 -1.21 -4.86
C ILE A 285 12.60 -0.09 -3.85
N ILE A 286 11.39 0.02 -3.35
CA ILE A 286 11.05 0.88 -2.22
C ILE A 286 11.19 0.02 -0.97
N PRO A 287 12.22 0.23 -0.13
CA PRO A 287 12.38 -0.52 1.11
C PRO A 287 11.17 -0.31 2.02
N ASP A 288 10.80 -1.35 2.77
CA ASP A 288 9.68 -1.25 3.72
C ASP A 288 9.94 -0.31 4.89
N ASP A 289 11.20 -0.03 5.17
CA ASP A 289 11.68 0.91 6.18
C ASP A 289 11.95 2.32 5.62
N ALA A 290 11.70 2.54 4.32
CA ALA A 290 11.89 3.86 3.73
C ALA A 290 11.09 4.92 4.48
N PRO A 291 11.68 6.09 4.77
CA PRO A 291 10.98 7.16 5.45
C PRO A 291 9.75 7.57 4.65
N LEU A 292 8.64 7.88 5.35
CA LEU A 292 7.37 8.34 4.76
C LEU A 292 7.56 9.53 3.80
N VAL A 293 8.60 10.32 4.03
CA VAL A 293 8.98 11.46 3.19
C VAL A 293 10.36 11.20 2.60
N ASP A 294 10.41 10.70 1.39
CA ASP A 294 11.67 10.63 0.62
C ASP A 294 11.95 11.97 -0.05
N GLU A 295 12.78 12.78 0.60
CA GLU A 295 13.18 14.11 0.09
C GLU A 295 13.98 14.01 -1.22
N GLN A 296 14.75 12.95 -1.41
CA GLN A 296 15.53 12.75 -2.64
C GLN A 296 14.60 12.50 -3.83
N ARG A 297 13.58 11.67 -3.64
CA ARG A 297 12.56 11.41 -4.64
C ARG A 297 11.77 12.67 -5.00
N ARG A 298 11.37 13.46 -3.99
CA ARG A 298 10.71 14.77 -4.20
C ARG A 298 11.62 15.76 -4.95
N ALA A 299 12.91 15.78 -4.64
CA ALA A 299 13.87 16.62 -5.32
C ALA A 299 14.03 16.20 -6.80
N LYS A 300 14.11 14.88 -7.08
CA LYS A 300 14.13 14.31 -8.44
C LYS A 300 12.86 14.70 -9.23
N GLU A 301 11.67 14.58 -8.63
CA GLU A 301 10.40 14.94 -9.26
C GLU A 301 10.30 16.45 -9.56
N LYS A 302 10.71 17.30 -8.61
CA LYS A 302 10.78 18.76 -8.83
C LYS A 302 11.78 19.15 -9.91
N ALA A 303 12.94 18.48 -9.98
CA ALA A 303 13.94 18.69 -11.01
C ALA A 303 13.40 18.30 -12.40
N ARG A 304 12.72 17.15 -12.49
CA ARG A 304 12.06 16.66 -13.71
C ARG A 304 10.97 17.63 -14.18
N GLY A 305 10.11 18.10 -13.27
CA GLY A 305 9.09 19.09 -13.61
C GLY A 305 9.66 20.43 -14.12
N ARG A 306 10.79 20.87 -13.56
CA ARG A 306 11.51 22.06 -14.06
C ARG A 306 12.14 21.82 -15.43
N HIS A 307 12.66 20.64 -15.70
CA HIS A 307 13.18 20.25 -17.00
C HIS A 307 12.06 20.23 -18.06
N ASP A 308 10.93 19.56 -17.77
CA ASP A 308 9.78 19.52 -18.69
C ASP A 308 9.25 20.92 -19.01
N LEU A 309 9.23 21.82 -18.03
CA LEU A 309 8.83 23.23 -18.26
C LEU A 309 9.82 23.99 -19.15
N LYS A 310 11.13 23.73 -19.02
CA LYS A 310 12.15 24.33 -19.91
C LYS A 310 12.00 23.80 -21.35
N VAL A 311 11.86 22.49 -21.53
CA VAL A 311 11.63 21.87 -22.84
C VAL A 311 10.38 22.44 -23.51
N PHE A 312 9.29 22.56 -22.74
CA PHE A 312 8.06 23.19 -23.25
C PHE A 312 8.25 24.67 -23.61
N GLY A 313 8.95 25.45 -22.77
CA GLY A 313 9.24 26.84 -23.06
C GLY A 313 10.04 27.01 -24.36
N THR A 314 11.04 26.15 -24.59
CA THR A 314 11.82 26.10 -25.85
C THR A 314 10.91 25.72 -27.03
N ALA A 315 10.06 24.70 -26.86
CA ALA A 315 9.12 24.28 -27.90
C ALA A 315 8.16 25.43 -28.28
N VAL A 316 7.59 26.15 -27.30
CA VAL A 316 6.68 27.30 -27.53
C VAL A 316 7.41 28.41 -28.29
N ALA A 317 8.61 28.80 -27.83
CA ALA A 317 9.37 29.89 -28.45
C ALA A 317 9.65 29.61 -29.93
N LEU A 318 10.14 28.38 -30.23
CA LEU A 318 10.41 27.99 -31.61
C LEU A 318 9.13 27.84 -32.43
N THR A 319 8.08 27.25 -31.87
CA THR A 319 6.80 27.04 -32.55
C THR A 319 6.11 28.37 -32.93
N VAL A 320 6.18 29.38 -32.04
CA VAL A 320 5.64 30.71 -32.34
C VAL A 320 6.37 31.33 -33.53
N VAL A 321 7.70 31.23 -33.60
CA VAL A 321 8.49 31.74 -34.74
C VAL A 321 8.12 30.97 -36.02
N ILE A 322 8.09 29.64 -35.97
CA ILE A 322 7.71 28.77 -37.10
C ILE A 322 6.30 29.12 -37.58
N PHE A 323 5.35 29.29 -36.66
CA PHE A 323 3.97 29.67 -36.96
C PHE A 323 3.88 31.05 -37.64
N CYS A 324 4.59 32.06 -37.11
CA CYS A 324 4.59 33.39 -37.69
C CYS A 324 5.14 33.37 -39.13
N ILE A 325 6.24 32.68 -39.37
CA ILE A 325 6.83 32.59 -40.70
C ILE A 325 5.94 31.77 -41.64
N GLY A 326 5.37 30.64 -41.19
CA GLY A 326 4.60 29.73 -42.06
C GLY A 326 3.16 30.15 -42.32
N MET A 327 2.48 30.84 -41.35
CA MET A 327 1.05 31.06 -41.41
C MET A 327 0.63 32.53 -41.59
N LEU A 328 1.47 33.50 -41.26
CA LEU A 328 1.12 34.91 -41.45
C LEU A 328 1.22 35.30 -42.91
N PRO A 329 0.19 35.94 -43.49
CA PRO A 329 0.20 36.33 -44.89
C PRO A 329 1.41 37.20 -45.26
N GLY A 330 2.13 36.81 -46.30
CA GLY A 330 3.30 37.53 -46.82
C GLY A 330 4.62 37.28 -46.03
N TRP A 331 4.57 36.74 -44.83
CA TRP A 331 5.79 36.52 -44.03
C TRP A 331 6.65 35.40 -44.58
N HIS A 332 6.06 34.30 -45.04
CA HIS A 332 6.77 33.17 -45.64
C HIS A 332 7.59 33.65 -46.88
N MET A 333 6.95 34.38 -47.80
CA MET A 333 7.59 34.89 -48.96
C MET A 333 8.60 36.00 -48.64
N GLY A 334 8.23 36.94 -47.76
CA GLY A 334 9.14 38.06 -47.41
C GLY A 334 10.42 37.59 -46.73
N VAL A 335 10.32 36.62 -45.82
CA VAL A 335 11.50 36.03 -45.15
C VAL A 335 12.29 35.22 -46.15
N GLY A 336 11.62 34.45 -47.02
CA GLY A 336 12.25 33.66 -48.08
C GLY A 336 13.01 34.52 -49.06
N GLU A 337 12.43 35.61 -49.55
CA GLU A 337 13.05 36.57 -50.44
C GLU A 337 14.25 37.26 -49.79
N ALA A 338 14.10 37.70 -48.54
CA ALA A 338 15.22 38.31 -47.76
C ALA A 338 16.40 37.36 -47.62
N LEU A 339 16.14 36.07 -47.32
CA LEU A 339 17.17 35.04 -47.19
C LEU A 339 17.81 34.68 -48.57
N ALA A 340 16.97 34.47 -49.60
CA ALA A 340 17.45 34.07 -50.94
C ALA A 340 18.28 35.21 -51.57
N SER A 341 17.88 36.47 -51.38
CA SER A 341 18.59 37.63 -51.94
C SER A 341 19.99 37.80 -51.33
N ALA A 342 20.31 37.24 -50.17
CA ALA A 342 21.63 37.20 -49.61
C ALA A 342 22.63 36.32 -50.43
N PHE A 343 22.13 35.39 -51.23
CA PHE A 343 22.94 34.42 -52.00
C PHE A 343 22.74 34.55 -53.52
N VAL A 344 21.57 34.99 -53.96
CA VAL A 344 21.21 35.08 -55.38
C VAL A 344 20.57 36.44 -55.66
N PRO A 345 21.19 37.29 -56.51
CA PRO A 345 20.57 38.57 -56.94
C PRO A 345 19.26 38.30 -57.67
N ASN A 346 18.15 38.92 -57.28
CA ASN A 346 16.77 38.73 -57.84
C ASN A 346 16.33 37.26 -57.80
N PRO A 347 16.12 36.67 -56.61
CA PRO A 347 15.74 35.27 -56.47
C PRO A 347 14.40 35.02 -57.12
N THR A 348 14.26 33.86 -57.79
CA THR A 348 12.99 33.41 -58.30
C THR A 348 12.03 33.03 -57.14
N HIS A 349 10.74 32.99 -57.46
CA HIS A 349 9.73 32.56 -56.45
C HIS A 349 10.08 31.18 -55.80
N ALA A 350 10.53 30.22 -56.60
CA ALA A 350 10.94 28.91 -56.13
C ALA A 350 12.17 28.95 -55.21
N GLN A 351 13.14 29.82 -55.48
CA GLN A 351 14.32 30.01 -54.63
C GLN A 351 13.98 30.67 -53.32
N SER A 352 13.05 31.64 -53.30
CA SER A 352 12.53 32.25 -52.07
C SER A 352 11.76 31.27 -51.23
N MET A 353 10.89 30.44 -51.83
CA MET A 353 10.20 29.35 -51.16
C MET A 353 11.18 28.32 -50.55
N PHE A 354 12.16 27.89 -51.33
CA PHE A 354 13.19 26.98 -50.83
C PHE A 354 13.96 27.55 -49.61
N ALA A 355 14.33 28.81 -49.64
CA ALA A 355 15.03 29.45 -48.55
C ALA A 355 14.16 29.55 -47.28
N ALA A 356 12.88 29.93 -47.42
CA ALA A 356 11.93 29.95 -46.32
C ALA A 356 11.68 28.56 -45.74
N ASN A 357 11.44 27.54 -46.61
CA ASN A 357 11.22 26.16 -46.19
C ASN A 357 12.44 25.57 -45.50
N THR A 358 13.66 25.91 -45.94
CA THR A 358 14.92 25.49 -45.29
C THR A 358 15.06 26.11 -43.90
N LEU A 359 14.71 27.37 -43.71
CA LEU A 359 14.70 28.01 -42.40
C LEU A 359 13.69 27.32 -41.45
N LEU A 360 12.47 27.06 -41.96
CA LEU A 360 11.44 26.33 -41.17
C LEU A 360 11.88 24.93 -40.80
N LEU A 361 12.56 24.21 -41.74
CA LEU A 361 13.18 22.91 -41.46
C LEU A 361 14.17 22.99 -40.30
N VAL A 362 15.14 23.94 -40.37
CA VAL A 362 16.17 24.13 -39.34
C VAL A 362 15.58 24.44 -37.98
N LEU A 363 14.52 25.28 -37.92
CA LEU A 363 13.83 25.61 -36.68
C LEU A 363 12.99 24.44 -36.17
N THR A 364 12.48 23.58 -37.04
CA THR A 364 11.62 22.45 -36.64
C THR A 364 12.42 21.26 -36.13
N ILE A 365 13.62 21.00 -36.61
CA ILE A 365 14.50 19.90 -36.13
C ILE A 365 14.64 19.88 -34.62
N PRO A 366 15.01 20.98 -33.92
CA PRO A 366 15.09 20.97 -32.46
C PRO A 366 13.74 20.68 -31.78
N VAL A 367 12.61 21.12 -32.36
CA VAL A 367 11.29 20.82 -31.83
C VAL A 367 10.95 19.35 -32.03
N GLN A 368 11.15 18.82 -33.24
CA GLN A 368 10.80 17.45 -33.61
C GLN A 368 11.65 16.41 -32.85
N PHE A 369 12.95 16.53 -32.87
CA PHE A 369 13.89 15.54 -32.35
C PHE A 369 14.47 15.90 -30.99
N GLY A 370 14.48 17.18 -30.59
CA GLY A 370 14.89 17.61 -29.27
C GLY A 370 13.71 17.58 -28.28
N CYS A 371 12.75 18.49 -28.46
CA CYS A 371 11.57 18.57 -27.58
C CYS A 371 10.66 17.36 -27.70
N GLY A 372 10.55 16.77 -28.90
CA GLY A 372 9.77 15.58 -29.22
C GLY A 372 10.46 14.24 -28.93
N ALA A 373 11.74 14.22 -28.53
CA ALA A 373 12.54 13.00 -28.32
C ALA A 373 11.85 11.96 -27.41
N ARG A 374 11.13 12.43 -26.40
CA ARG A 374 10.37 11.57 -25.46
C ARG A 374 9.31 10.70 -26.15
N PHE A 375 8.66 11.24 -27.18
CA PHE A 375 7.62 10.50 -27.91
C PHE A 375 8.24 9.39 -28.75
N TYR A 376 9.41 9.62 -29.35
CA TYR A 376 10.14 8.59 -30.09
C TYR A 376 10.63 7.46 -29.20
N LYS A 377 11.23 7.79 -28.03
CA LYS A 377 11.64 6.80 -27.04
C LYS A 377 10.45 5.99 -26.55
N GLY A 378 9.36 6.64 -26.16
CA GLY A 378 8.13 5.98 -25.71
C GLY A 378 7.48 5.12 -26.80
N ALA A 379 7.53 5.54 -28.07
CA ALA A 379 7.03 4.77 -29.21
C ALA A 379 7.83 3.47 -29.42
N VAL A 380 9.16 3.55 -29.43
CA VAL A 380 10.03 2.39 -29.59
C VAL A 380 9.84 1.40 -28.43
N GLY A 381 9.83 1.87 -27.18
CA GLY A 381 9.61 1.02 -26.01
C GLY A 381 8.24 0.33 -26.06
N SER A 382 7.18 1.06 -26.43
CA SER A 382 5.83 0.49 -26.55
C SER A 382 5.72 -0.57 -27.65
N LEU A 383 6.31 -0.33 -28.81
CA LEU A 383 6.30 -1.29 -29.93
C LEU A 383 7.11 -2.55 -29.60
N ARG A 384 8.28 -2.42 -28.94
CA ARG A 384 9.04 -3.57 -28.43
C ARG A 384 8.24 -4.38 -27.41
N GLY A 385 7.45 -3.72 -26.55
CA GLY A 385 6.53 -4.36 -25.63
C GLY A 385 5.26 -4.96 -26.26
N GLY A 386 5.17 -4.99 -27.61
CA GLY A 386 4.03 -5.58 -28.35
C GLY A 386 2.72 -4.80 -28.22
N SER A 387 2.78 -3.50 -27.93
CA SER A 387 1.59 -2.63 -27.84
C SER A 387 1.83 -1.30 -28.55
N ALA A 388 0.75 -0.66 -29.02
CA ALA A 388 0.81 0.70 -29.54
C ALA A 388 0.17 1.66 -28.53
N ASN A 389 0.89 2.74 -28.21
CA ASN A 389 0.44 3.76 -27.27
C ASN A 389 0.29 5.12 -27.97
N MET A 390 -0.02 6.16 -27.19
CA MET A 390 -0.10 7.53 -27.65
C MET A 390 1.19 8.02 -28.30
N ASP A 391 2.36 7.65 -27.75
CA ASP A 391 3.64 8.12 -28.23
C ASP A 391 3.89 7.60 -29.67
N VAL A 392 3.40 6.38 -29.97
CA VAL A 392 3.41 5.82 -31.34
C VAL A 392 2.58 6.68 -32.30
N LEU A 393 1.38 7.09 -31.89
CA LEU A 393 0.50 7.91 -32.74
C LEU A 393 1.08 9.31 -32.97
N VAL A 394 1.63 9.94 -31.93
CA VAL A 394 2.26 11.26 -32.02
C VAL A 394 3.53 11.19 -32.88
N ALA A 395 4.42 10.22 -32.59
CA ALA A 395 5.65 10.04 -33.34
C ALA A 395 5.37 9.74 -34.82
N LEU A 396 4.39 8.87 -35.12
CA LEU A 396 3.99 8.52 -36.49
C LEU A 396 3.41 9.74 -37.23
N GLY A 397 2.42 10.41 -36.63
CA GLY A 397 1.75 11.57 -37.23
C GLY A 397 2.69 12.72 -37.50
N THR A 398 3.57 13.08 -36.52
CA THR A 398 4.56 14.14 -36.73
C THR A 398 5.65 13.75 -37.72
N SER A 399 6.10 12.48 -37.70
CA SER A 399 7.12 12.01 -38.65
C SER A 399 6.60 12.01 -40.11
N ILE A 400 5.36 11.58 -40.33
CA ILE A 400 4.76 11.61 -41.67
C ILE A 400 4.70 13.05 -42.20
N ALA A 401 4.20 13.98 -41.37
CA ALA A 401 4.13 15.39 -41.74
C ALA A 401 5.53 16.00 -41.98
N PHE A 402 6.51 15.67 -41.13
CA PHE A 402 7.90 16.13 -41.24
C PHE A 402 8.58 15.60 -42.53
N LEU A 403 8.47 14.31 -42.82
CA LEU A 403 9.06 13.68 -44.00
C LEU A 403 8.43 14.21 -45.31
N PHE A 404 7.13 14.45 -45.29
CA PHE A 404 6.44 15.07 -46.42
C PHE A 404 6.91 16.51 -46.61
N SER A 405 7.06 17.29 -45.57
CA SER A 405 7.59 18.67 -45.65
C SER A 405 9.04 18.71 -46.13
N LEU A 406 9.85 17.73 -45.69
CA LEU A 406 11.22 17.56 -46.16
C LEU A 406 11.26 17.26 -47.67
N TRP A 407 10.39 16.35 -48.14
CA TRP A 407 10.25 16.05 -49.55
C TRP A 407 9.89 17.29 -50.38
N ILE A 408 8.86 18.05 -49.99
CA ILE A 408 8.47 19.29 -50.66
C ILE A 408 9.62 20.30 -50.72
N THR A 409 10.34 20.47 -49.61
CA THR A 409 11.45 21.43 -49.49
C THR A 409 12.56 21.10 -50.49
N PHE A 410 12.99 19.84 -50.60
CA PHE A 410 14.12 19.43 -51.45
C PHE A 410 13.74 19.03 -52.85
N GLN A 411 12.47 18.99 -53.17
CA GLN A 411 11.97 18.63 -54.50
C GLN A 411 12.58 19.50 -55.64
N PRO A 412 12.66 20.87 -55.56
CA PRO A 412 13.28 21.69 -56.62
C PRO A 412 14.75 21.33 -56.85
N VAL A 413 15.46 20.91 -55.78
CA VAL A 413 16.87 20.50 -55.87
C VAL A 413 16.97 19.13 -56.53
N ILE A 414 16.08 18.19 -56.27
CA ILE A 414 16.07 16.82 -56.78
C ILE A 414 15.68 16.80 -58.28
N THR A 415 14.68 17.59 -58.65
CA THR A 415 14.13 17.62 -60.02
C THR A 415 14.89 18.58 -60.93
N GLY A 416 15.66 19.51 -60.35
CA GLY A 416 16.34 20.58 -61.12
C GLY A 416 15.36 21.65 -61.67
N ASP A 417 14.09 21.57 -61.34
CA ASP A 417 13.06 22.52 -61.78
C ASP A 417 12.89 23.69 -60.81
N TRP A 418 13.50 24.79 -61.15
CA TRP A 418 13.40 26.07 -60.41
C TRP A 418 12.39 27.04 -61.04
N THR A 419 11.60 26.60 -62.09
CA THR A 419 10.67 27.46 -62.82
C THR A 419 9.33 27.64 -62.06
N GLY A 420 9.11 26.91 -61.01
CA GLY A 420 7.89 27.01 -60.23
C GLY A 420 6.68 26.25 -60.77
N HIS A 421 6.75 25.66 -61.99
CA HIS A 421 5.63 24.88 -62.55
C HIS A 421 5.27 23.66 -61.67
N PHE A 422 6.26 23.04 -61.05
CA PHE A 422 6.06 21.92 -60.17
C PHE A 422 5.60 22.35 -58.74
N ALA A 423 6.09 23.50 -58.28
CA ALA A 423 5.66 24.07 -56.96
C ALA A 423 4.19 24.53 -56.97
N MET A 424 3.70 25.08 -58.13
CA MET A 424 2.27 25.44 -58.28
C MET A 424 1.36 24.20 -58.35
N ALA A 425 1.84 23.07 -58.86
CA ALA A 425 1.09 21.80 -58.86
C ALA A 425 0.95 21.17 -57.47
N ILE A 426 1.72 21.63 -56.47
CA ILE A 426 1.75 21.07 -55.13
C ILE A 426 1.46 22.21 -54.11
N ASN A 427 0.24 22.74 -54.13
CA ASN A 427 -0.29 23.68 -53.14
C ASN A 427 0.70 24.82 -52.78
N ASP A 428 1.22 25.53 -53.72
CA ASP A 428 2.23 26.59 -53.61
C ASP A 428 3.52 26.24 -52.87
N GLY A 429 3.85 24.94 -52.77
CA GLY A 429 5.08 24.46 -52.12
C GLY A 429 5.14 24.65 -50.61
N MET A 430 4.01 24.81 -49.93
CA MET A 430 3.95 25.03 -48.48
C MET A 430 4.19 23.71 -47.68
N PRO A 431 5.21 23.64 -46.88
CA PRO A 431 5.45 22.50 -45.98
C PRO A 431 4.53 22.56 -44.76
N TYR A 432 4.49 21.48 -43.94
CA TYR A 432 3.72 21.37 -42.70
C TYR A 432 4.60 21.38 -41.45
N PHE A 433 5.74 22.11 -41.52
CA PHE A 433 6.65 22.20 -40.37
C PHE A 433 6.00 22.85 -39.14
N GLU A 434 5.13 23.85 -39.36
CA GLU A 434 4.34 24.49 -38.31
C GLU A 434 3.36 23.49 -37.67
N THR A 435 2.76 22.60 -38.47
CA THR A 435 1.86 21.57 -37.96
C THR A 435 2.59 20.58 -37.05
N CYS A 436 3.80 20.15 -37.43
CA CYS A 436 4.68 19.30 -36.61
C CYS A 436 5.01 19.97 -35.28
N ALA A 437 5.47 21.23 -35.34
CA ALA A 437 5.88 21.98 -34.16
C ALA A 437 4.71 22.27 -33.22
N MET A 438 3.56 22.69 -33.75
CA MET A 438 2.33 22.94 -32.99
C MET A 438 1.82 21.66 -32.32
N LEU A 439 1.80 20.53 -33.02
CA LEU A 439 1.34 19.27 -32.50
C LEU A 439 2.18 18.83 -31.29
N ILE A 440 3.51 18.82 -31.42
CA ILE A 440 4.42 18.49 -30.34
C ILE A 440 4.21 19.43 -29.16
N THR A 441 4.10 20.74 -29.42
CA THR A 441 3.92 21.74 -28.38
C THR A 441 2.60 21.60 -27.62
N PHE A 442 1.49 21.34 -28.32
CA PHE A 442 0.20 21.12 -27.66
C PHE A 442 0.16 19.80 -26.88
N VAL A 443 0.79 18.74 -27.38
CA VAL A 443 0.87 17.48 -26.63
C VAL A 443 1.75 17.63 -25.38
N LEU A 444 2.87 18.38 -25.47
CA LEU A 444 3.70 18.72 -24.30
C LEU A 444 2.92 19.55 -23.27
N LEU A 445 2.14 20.55 -23.74
CA LEU A 445 1.25 21.32 -22.84
C LEU A 445 0.26 20.40 -22.13
N GLY A 446 -0.38 19.50 -22.88
CA GLY A 446 -1.30 18.51 -22.32
C GLY A 446 -0.63 17.65 -21.25
N LYS A 447 0.60 17.21 -21.46
CA LYS A 447 1.38 16.42 -20.49
C LYS A 447 1.76 17.20 -19.23
N ILE A 448 2.11 18.47 -19.36
CA ILE A 448 2.41 19.32 -18.19
C ILE A 448 1.16 19.58 -17.37
N LEU A 449 0.02 19.86 -18.03
CA LEU A 449 -1.24 20.05 -17.33
C LEU A 449 -1.70 18.75 -16.63
N GLU A 450 -1.52 17.60 -17.28
CA GLU A 450 -1.76 16.28 -16.70
C GLU A 450 -0.89 16.04 -15.46
N ALA A 451 0.42 16.30 -15.54
CA ALA A 451 1.35 16.11 -14.41
C ALA A 451 0.99 17.02 -13.21
N ARG A 452 0.66 18.29 -13.47
CA ARG A 452 0.20 19.22 -12.41
C ARG A 452 -1.11 18.75 -11.75
N ALA A 453 -2.01 18.25 -12.55
CA ALA A 453 -3.31 17.77 -12.08
C ALA A 453 -3.18 16.47 -11.25
N LYS A 454 -2.30 15.55 -11.65
CA LYS A 454 -1.93 14.37 -10.84
C LYS A 454 -1.31 14.78 -9.50
N GLY A 455 -0.40 15.74 -9.47
CA GLY A 455 0.18 16.25 -8.22
C GLY A 455 -0.89 16.82 -7.28
N ALA A 456 -1.88 17.55 -7.79
CA ALA A 456 -2.99 18.05 -6.97
C ALA A 456 -3.88 16.92 -6.39
N THR A 457 -3.89 15.75 -7.01
CA THR A 457 -4.65 14.58 -6.53
C THR A 457 -3.97 13.93 -5.34
N ASN A 458 -2.64 13.90 -5.28
CA ASN A 458 -1.85 13.29 -4.21
C ASN A 458 -1.74 14.16 -2.94
N GLN A 459 -2.13 15.42 -2.99
CA GLN A 459 -2.03 16.35 -1.85
C GLN A 459 -2.70 15.85 -0.56
N ALA A 460 -3.75 15.05 -0.65
CA ALA A 460 -4.44 14.51 0.53
C ALA A 460 -3.56 13.52 1.31
N ILE A 461 -2.81 12.67 0.61
CA ILE A 461 -1.87 11.72 1.23
C ILE A 461 -0.64 12.45 1.71
N GLU A 462 -0.13 13.39 0.91
CA GLU A 462 0.99 14.23 1.29
C GLU A 462 0.69 15.04 2.58
N ALA A 463 -0.56 15.47 2.76
CA ALA A 463 -0.99 16.10 4.00
C ALA A 463 -0.91 15.16 5.21
N LEU A 464 -1.29 13.88 5.05
CA LEU A 464 -1.16 12.87 6.09
C LEU A 464 0.32 12.56 6.40
N MET A 465 1.15 12.42 5.37
CA MET A 465 2.60 12.19 5.56
C MET A 465 3.29 13.35 6.29
N ASN A 466 2.84 14.59 6.08
CA ASN A 466 3.40 15.79 6.72
C ASN A 466 2.90 15.99 8.18
N LEU A 467 2.06 15.09 8.71
CA LEU A 467 1.66 15.14 10.13
C LEU A 467 2.80 14.77 11.07
N THR A 468 3.68 13.87 10.65
CA THR A 468 4.82 13.43 11.46
C THR A 468 5.93 14.49 11.46
N PRO A 469 6.44 14.91 12.63
CA PRO A 469 7.59 15.83 12.69
C PRO A 469 8.87 15.09 12.26
N PRO A 470 9.85 15.81 11.66
CA PRO A 470 11.11 15.19 11.21
C PRO A 470 12.05 14.83 12.35
N VAL A 471 11.87 15.45 13.51
CA VAL A 471 12.71 15.28 14.72
C VAL A 471 11.83 14.97 15.93
N ALA A 472 12.41 14.29 16.91
CA ALA A 472 11.80 14.01 18.19
C ALA A 472 12.75 14.42 19.33
N ARG A 473 12.20 14.83 20.48
CA ARG A 473 12.99 15.17 21.66
C ARG A 473 12.94 14.01 22.63
N VAL A 474 14.07 13.29 22.75
CA VAL A 474 14.19 12.06 23.55
C VAL A 474 15.00 12.35 24.81
N VAL A 475 14.60 11.77 25.93
CA VAL A 475 15.37 11.82 27.18
C VAL A 475 16.32 10.64 27.25
N ARG A 476 17.62 10.91 27.13
CA ARG A 476 18.69 9.90 27.25
C ARG A 476 19.65 10.32 28.36
N GLY A 477 19.91 9.45 29.31
CA GLY A 477 20.83 9.75 30.42
C GLY A 477 20.38 10.93 31.31
N GLY A 478 19.09 11.24 31.34
CA GLY A 478 18.52 12.37 32.10
C GLY A 478 18.59 13.74 31.41
N ALA A 479 19.10 13.84 30.18
CA ALA A 479 19.12 15.05 29.37
C ALA A 479 18.17 14.92 28.17
N GLU A 480 17.51 16.02 27.77
CA GLU A 480 16.72 16.09 26.55
C GLU A 480 17.64 16.30 25.35
N GLU A 481 17.54 15.44 24.39
CA GLU A 481 18.27 15.48 23.11
C GLU A 481 17.30 15.50 21.93
N GLU A 482 17.53 16.38 20.97
CA GLU A 482 16.77 16.42 19.73
C GLU A 482 17.42 15.48 18.71
N VAL A 483 16.70 14.41 18.34
CA VAL A 483 17.19 13.37 17.42
C VAL A 483 16.30 13.27 16.19
N PRO A 484 16.83 12.84 15.04
CA PRO A 484 16.00 12.47 13.89
C PRO A 484 14.95 11.40 14.29
N LEU A 485 13.71 11.54 13.82
CA LEU A 485 12.63 10.60 14.16
C LEU A 485 12.98 9.15 13.85
N ALA A 486 13.76 8.90 12.79
CA ALA A 486 14.22 7.55 12.41
C ALA A 486 15.13 6.88 13.44
N SER A 487 15.71 7.64 14.39
CA SER A 487 16.60 7.10 15.43
C SER A 487 15.89 6.87 16.79
N VAL A 488 14.58 7.11 16.85
CA VAL A 488 13.77 6.82 18.04
C VAL A 488 13.45 5.33 18.08
N MET A 489 13.66 4.70 19.24
CA MET A 489 13.41 3.27 19.47
C MET A 489 12.18 3.05 20.36
N VAL A 490 11.63 1.84 20.29
CA VAL A 490 10.56 1.41 21.20
C VAL A 490 11.11 1.42 22.63
N GLY A 491 10.35 2.04 23.54
CA GLY A 491 10.75 2.24 24.94
C GLY A 491 11.42 3.59 25.24
N ASP A 492 11.84 4.34 24.23
CA ASP A 492 12.39 5.69 24.41
C ASP A 492 11.35 6.61 25.08
N THR A 493 11.83 7.49 25.96
CA THR A 493 11.03 8.53 26.59
C THR A 493 11.09 9.81 25.76
N VAL A 494 9.95 10.23 25.23
CA VAL A 494 9.84 11.39 24.34
C VAL A 494 9.10 12.53 25.01
N VAL A 495 9.64 13.74 24.96
CA VAL A 495 9.00 14.95 25.50
C VAL A 495 8.33 15.71 24.36
N VAL A 496 7.06 16.06 24.53
CA VAL A 496 6.27 16.82 23.55
C VAL A 496 5.72 18.09 24.22
N ARG A 497 6.15 19.22 23.74
CA ARG A 497 5.79 20.55 24.28
C ARG A 497 4.47 21.04 23.67
N PRO A 498 3.81 22.04 24.29
CA PRO A 498 2.63 22.67 23.72
C PRO A 498 2.90 23.22 22.31
N GLY A 499 1.99 22.94 21.38
CA GLY A 499 2.11 23.32 19.97
C GLY A 499 2.93 22.34 19.12
N GLU A 500 3.62 21.37 19.70
CA GLU A 500 4.36 20.35 18.95
C GLU A 500 3.47 19.18 18.55
N LYS A 501 3.86 18.48 17.52
CA LYS A 501 3.20 17.24 17.06
C LYS A 501 3.79 16.03 17.79
N MET A 502 2.95 15.03 18.09
CA MET A 502 3.39 13.74 18.61
C MET A 502 4.28 13.04 17.58
N PRO A 503 5.53 12.71 17.92
CA PRO A 503 6.44 12.07 16.96
C PRO A 503 6.21 10.56 16.83
N VAL A 504 5.68 9.91 17.86
CA VAL A 504 5.52 8.44 17.96
C VAL A 504 4.18 8.07 18.57
N ASP A 505 3.78 6.82 18.37
CA ASP A 505 2.67 6.24 19.15
C ASP A 505 3.21 5.77 20.49
N GLY A 506 2.48 6.06 21.56
CA GLY A 506 2.96 5.73 22.89
C GLY A 506 1.94 5.95 24.00
N VAL A 507 2.40 5.76 25.24
CA VAL A 507 1.63 6.01 26.43
C VAL A 507 2.23 7.18 27.20
N VAL A 508 1.40 8.10 27.64
CA VAL A 508 1.80 9.23 28.49
C VAL A 508 2.25 8.70 29.84
N ILE A 509 3.50 8.97 30.22
CA ILE A 509 4.07 8.57 31.52
C ILE A 509 4.09 9.73 32.52
N ALA A 510 4.05 10.97 32.06
CA ALA A 510 3.96 12.16 32.88
C ALA A 510 3.37 13.34 32.08
N GLY A 511 2.70 14.24 32.80
CA GLY A 511 2.12 15.44 32.19
C GLY A 511 0.63 15.28 31.86
N ARG A 512 0.02 16.41 31.49
CA ARG A 512 -1.39 16.48 31.10
C ARG A 512 -1.59 17.57 30.06
N SER A 513 -2.26 17.24 28.96
CA SER A 513 -2.55 18.18 27.89
C SER A 513 -3.78 17.76 27.08
N GLU A 514 -4.39 18.72 26.43
CA GLU A 514 -5.34 18.47 25.35
C GLU A 514 -4.57 18.16 24.06
N VAL A 515 -4.97 17.12 23.36
CA VAL A 515 -4.37 16.68 22.09
C VAL A 515 -5.42 16.74 20.99
N ASP A 516 -5.13 17.50 19.95
CA ASP A 516 -5.96 17.56 18.75
C ASP A 516 -5.67 16.34 17.86
N GLU A 517 -6.62 15.42 17.85
CA GLU A 517 -6.59 14.21 17.03
C GLU A 517 -7.42 14.35 15.74
N SER A 518 -7.93 15.54 15.44
CA SER A 518 -8.88 15.80 14.34
C SER A 518 -8.34 15.38 12.96
N MET A 519 -7.05 15.43 12.77
CA MET A 519 -6.39 15.05 11.51
C MET A 519 -6.45 13.53 11.24
N LEU A 520 -6.57 12.71 12.29
CA LEU A 520 -6.67 11.25 12.20
C LEU A 520 -8.12 10.79 12.41
N THR A 521 -8.78 11.32 13.43
CA THR A 521 -10.13 10.90 13.81
C THR A 521 -11.22 11.71 13.08
N GLY A 522 -10.92 12.93 12.64
CA GLY A 522 -11.90 13.87 12.08
C GLY A 522 -12.82 14.52 13.13
N GLU A 523 -12.60 14.26 14.44
CA GLU A 523 -13.34 14.89 15.54
C GLU A 523 -12.74 16.28 15.83
N PRO A 524 -13.53 17.36 15.80
CA PRO A 524 -12.99 18.73 15.91
C PRO A 524 -12.59 19.14 17.33
N LEU A 525 -12.99 18.37 18.34
CA LEU A 525 -12.71 18.69 19.75
C LEU A 525 -11.43 17.97 20.18
N PRO A 526 -10.45 18.70 20.77
CA PRO A 526 -9.27 18.10 21.35
C PRO A 526 -9.62 17.14 22.49
N VAL A 527 -8.84 16.05 22.61
CA VAL A 527 -9.03 15.02 23.64
C VAL A 527 -8.00 15.23 24.74
N LEU A 528 -8.48 15.26 25.99
CA LEU A 528 -7.60 15.37 27.16
C LEU A 528 -6.82 14.08 27.37
N LYS A 529 -5.49 14.18 27.39
CA LYS A 529 -4.53 13.08 27.64
C LYS A 529 -3.77 13.36 28.93
N GLY A 530 -3.62 12.34 29.75
CA GLY A 530 -2.85 12.36 31.00
C GLY A 530 -2.12 11.05 31.19
N GLU A 531 -1.51 10.83 32.34
CA GLU A 531 -0.77 9.61 32.68
C GLU A 531 -1.56 8.33 32.36
N GLY A 532 -0.92 7.37 31.65
CA GLY A 532 -1.55 6.13 31.18
C GLY A 532 -2.50 6.30 29.98
N SER A 533 -2.59 7.51 29.35
CA SER A 533 -3.35 7.69 28.10
C SER A 533 -2.52 7.31 26.90
N ASP A 534 -3.16 6.62 25.92
CA ASP A 534 -2.56 6.39 24.63
C ASP A 534 -2.54 7.67 23.80
N VAL A 535 -1.44 7.92 23.09
CA VAL A 535 -1.27 9.00 22.13
C VAL A 535 -0.79 8.43 20.80
N THR A 536 -1.24 9.05 19.72
CA THR A 536 -0.93 8.61 18.35
C THR A 536 -0.01 9.62 17.67
N GLY A 537 1.02 9.12 17.00
CA GLY A 537 1.94 9.94 16.21
C GLY A 537 1.20 10.76 15.15
N GLY A 538 1.63 12.02 14.96
CA GLY A 538 1.01 12.96 14.02
C GLY A 538 -0.13 13.81 14.59
N THR A 539 -0.63 13.52 15.81
CA THR A 539 -1.59 14.38 16.53
C THR A 539 -0.91 15.61 17.11
N ALA A 540 -1.64 16.70 17.37
CA ALA A 540 -1.05 17.94 17.83
C ALA A 540 -1.30 18.15 19.34
N ASN A 541 -0.23 18.33 20.11
CA ASN A 541 -0.30 18.72 21.51
C ASN A 541 -0.64 20.20 21.65
N THR A 542 -1.61 20.58 22.52
CA THR A 542 -2.11 21.96 22.55
C THR A 542 -1.70 22.75 23.80
N THR A 543 -2.02 22.27 25.00
CA THR A 543 -2.01 23.12 26.20
C THR A 543 -0.86 22.85 27.17
N GLY A 544 -0.48 21.58 27.39
CA GLY A 544 0.49 21.13 28.40
C GLY A 544 1.69 20.41 27.77
N ALA A 545 2.76 20.19 28.55
CA ALA A 545 3.84 19.29 28.15
C ALA A 545 3.49 17.84 28.50
N LEU A 546 3.79 16.91 27.60
CA LEU A 546 3.59 15.48 27.77
C LEU A 546 4.92 14.75 27.68
N THR A 547 5.14 13.81 28.58
CA THR A 547 6.23 12.84 28.48
C THR A 547 5.63 11.49 28.09
N VAL A 548 6.07 10.94 26.97
CA VAL A 548 5.48 9.79 26.32
C VAL A 548 6.52 8.68 26.21
N ARG A 549 6.17 7.45 26.60
CA ARG A 549 6.97 6.26 26.29
C ARG A 549 6.57 5.74 24.93
N ALA A 550 7.53 5.65 24.01
CA ALA A 550 7.31 5.14 22.66
C ALA A 550 6.94 3.65 22.70
N LEU A 551 5.80 3.28 22.13
CA LEU A 551 5.36 1.88 21.96
C LEU A 551 5.53 1.41 20.53
N ARG A 552 5.29 2.30 19.54
CA ARG A 552 5.43 2.00 18.11
C ARG A 552 6.15 3.15 17.42
N VAL A 553 7.13 2.80 16.61
CA VAL A 553 7.98 3.77 15.92
C VAL A 553 8.13 3.40 14.43
N GLY A 554 8.51 4.36 13.62
CA GLY A 554 8.84 4.13 12.21
C GLY A 554 7.69 3.47 11.42
N LYS A 555 7.96 2.32 10.83
CA LYS A 555 7.03 1.58 9.98
C LYS A 555 5.79 1.05 10.71
N ASP A 556 5.93 0.78 12.02
CA ASP A 556 4.89 0.15 12.83
C ASP A 556 3.97 1.17 13.48
N SER A 557 4.24 2.49 13.32
CA SER A 557 3.35 3.55 13.80
C SER A 557 2.00 3.50 13.08
N THR A 558 0.94 3.84 13.80
CA THR A 558 -0.43 3.88 13.28
C THR A 558 -0.55 4.74 12.03
N LEU A 559 0.09 5.91 12.01
CA LEU A 559 0.08 6.80 10.85
C LEU A 559 0.79 6.17 9.65
N SER A 560 1.95 5.52 9.86
CA SER A 560 2.69 4.82 8.78
C SER A 560 1.85 3.70 8.18
N ARG A 561 1.15 2.93 9.01
CA ARG A 561 0.24 1.85 8.56
C ARG A 561 -0.94 2.40 7.77
N ILE A 562 -1.54 3.52 8.21
CA ILE A 562 -2.63 4.21 7.47
C ILE A 562 -2.13 4.67 6.09
N VAL A 563 -0.98 5.35 6.04
CA VAL A 563 -0.39 5.85 4.78
C VAL A 563 -0.11 4.70 3.83
N ARG A 564 0.52 3.62 4.30
CA ARG A 564 0.79 2.42 3.48
C ARG A 564 -0.48 1.77 2.97
N ALA A 565 -1.49 1.61 3.82
CA ALA A 565 -2.76 1.04 3.40
C ALA A 565 -3.45 1.88 2.31
N VAL A 566 -3.34 3.22 2.38
CA VAL A 566 -3.85 4.11 1.32
C VAL A 566 -3.01 4.02 0.04
N GLU A 567 -1.68 3.91 0.14
CA GLU A 567 -0.80 3.73 -1.01
C GLU A 567 -1.04 2.38 -1.70
N ASP A 568 -1.18 1.30 -0.93
CA ASP A 568 -1.49 -0.04 -1.43
C ASP A 568 -2.86 -0.08 -2.11
N ALA A 569 -3.85 0.60 -1.51
CA ALA A 569 -5.17 0.76 -2.10
C ALA A 569 -5.13 1.46 -3.46
N GLN A 570 -4.27 2.45 -3.60
CA GLN A 570 -4.08 3.15 -4.88
C GLN A 570 -3.40 2.27 -5.93
N GLY A 571 -2.60 1.28 -5.52
CA GLY A 571 -1.95 0.32 -6.41
C GLY A 571 -2.92 -0.66 -7.08
N SER A 572 -4.08 -0.89 -6.48
CA SER A 572 -5.05 -1.87 -6.98
C SER A 572 -5.87 -1.34 -8.16
N LYS A 573 -6.19 -2.22 -9.12
CA LYS A 573 -7.03 -1.87 -10.29
C LYS A 573 -8.47 -2.31 -10.09
N ALA A 574 -9.38 -1.35 -10.03
CA ALA A 574 -10.82 -1.60 -10.04
C ALA A 574 -11.29 -2.29 -11.35
N PRO A 575 -12.35 -3.11 -11.32
CA PRO A 575 -12.93 -3.74 -12.51
C PRO A 575 -13.25 -2.76 -13.64
N VAL A 576 -13.77 -1.58 -13.32
CA VAL A 576 -14.04 -0.53 -14.31
C VAL A 576 -12.77 -0.02 -15.00
N GLN A 577 -11.64 0.00 -14.33
CA GLN A 577 -10.34 0.36 -14.91
C GLN A 577 -9.86 -0.72 -15.87
N ARG A 578 -9.95 -2.00 -15.48
CA ARG A 578 -9.61 -3.15 -16.36
C ARG A 578 -10.43 -3.14 -17.66
N MET A 579 -11.71 -2.74 -17.57
CA MET A 579 -12.57 -2.58 -18.76
C MET A 579 -12.09 -1.43 -19.66
N ALA A 580 -11.74 -0.28 -19.08
CA ALA A 580 -11.22 0.86 -19.84
C ALA A 580 -9.89 0.54 -20.55
N ASP A 581 -8.99 -0.21 -19.89
CA ASP A 581 -7.73 -0.66 -20.47
C ASP A 581 -7.94 -1.62 -21.66
N LYS A 582 -8.92 -2.55 -21.57
CA LYS A 582 -9.31 -3.44 -22.68
C LYS A 582 -9.85 -2.64 -23.87
N ILE A 583 -10.69 -1.64 -23.63
CA ILE A 583 -11.21 -0.76 -24.69
C ILE A 583 -10.04 -0.03 -25.38
N ALA A 584 -9.11 0.54 -24.61
CA ALA A 584 -7.96 1.26 -25.12
C ALA A 584 -7.04 0.36 -26.00
N ALA A 585 -6.86 -0.89 -25.65
CA ALA A 585 -6.03 -1.84 -26.39
C ALA A 585 -6.57 -2.17 -27.79
N VAL A 586 -7.89 -2.17 -27.97
CA VAL A 586 -8.54 -2.39 -29.28
C VAL A 586 -8.65 -1.09 -30.05
N PHE A 587 -8.82 0.02 -29.38
CA PHE A 587 -9.11 1.31 -29.98
C PHE A 587 -7.96 1.81 -30.87
N VAL A 588 -6.69 1.72 -30.41
CA VAL A 588 -5.54 2.24 -31.14
C VAL A 588 -5.34 1.53 -32.50
N PRO A 589 -5.32 0.19 -32.59
CA PRO A 589 -5.29 -0.48 -33.90
C PRO A 589 -6.47 -0.13 -34.80
N ALA A 590 -7.69 -0.03 -34.26
CA ALA A 590 -8.87 0.34 -35.02
C ALA A 590 -8.75 1.74 -35.66
N ILE A 591 -8.16 2.68 -34.92
CA ILE A 591 -7.92 4.03 -35.43
C ILE A 591 -6.88 4.08 -36.56
N LEU A 592 -5.82 3.30 -36.45
CA LEU A 592 -4.83 3.23 -37.54
C LEU A 592 -5.48 2.71 -38.84
N VAL A 593 -6.36 1.72 -38.75
CA VAL A 593 -7.15 1.23 -39.88
C VAL A 593 -8.09 2.31 -40.39
N LEU A 594 -8.78 3.04 -39.50
CA LEU A 594 -9.67 4.13 -39.90
C LEU A 594 -8.91 5.26 -40.62
N ALA A 595 -7.73 5.63 -40.10
CA ALA A 595 -6.87 6.64 -40.74
C ALA A 595 -6.42 6.19 -42.13
N ALA A 596 -6.05 4.91 -42.29
CA ALA A 596 -5.72 4.34 -43.62
C ALA A 596 -6.94 4.36 -44.55
N ILE A 597 -8.13 4.01 -44.06
CA ILE A 597 -9.39 4.11 -44.85
C ILE A 597 -9.66 5.56 -45.22
N THR A 598 -9.52 6.49 -44.30
CA THR A 598 -9.69 7.93 -44.56
C THR A 598 -8.75 8.40 -45.64
N PHE A 599 -7.46 8.04 -45.54
CA PHE A 599 -6.49 8.33 -46.59
C PHE A 599 -6.91 7.78 -47.98
N CYS A 600 -7.30 6.50 -48.05
CA CYS A 600 -7.75 5.86 -49.27
C CYS A 600 -9.00 6.55 -49.86
N ILE A 601 -9.99 6.90 -49.02
CA ILE A 601 -11.20 7.60 -49.50
C ILE A 601 -10.83 8.94 -50.11
N TRP A 602 -10.02 9.74 -49.41
CA TRP A 602 -9.59 11.04 -49.91
C TRP A 602 -8.69 10.93 -51.16
N PHE A 603 -7.86 9.90 -51.22
CA PHE A 603 -6.93 9.71 -52.33
C PHE A 603 -7.61 9.23 -53.60
N PHE A 604 -8.57 8.30 -53.50
CA PHE A 604 -9.17 7.66 -54.68
C PHE A 604 -10.54 8.25 -55.08
N PHE A 605 -11.33 8.77 -54.13
CA PHE A 605 -12.74 9.12 -54.37
C PHE A 605 -13.03 10.63 -54.25
N VAL A 606 -12.17 11.43 -53.63
CA VAL A 606 -12.37 12.87 -53.54
C VAL A 606 -11.37 13.58 -54.44
N PRO A 607 -11.77 14.03 -55.63
CA PRO A 607 -10.84 14.68 -56.58
C PRO A 607 -10.26 15.95 -55.96
N ALA A 608 -8.97 16.20 -56.22
CA ALA A 608 -8.35 17.46 -55.85
C ALA A 608 -8.93 18.60 -56.70
N ALA A 609 -9.08 19.79 -56.14
CA ALA A 609 -9.36 21.00 -56.89
C ALA A 609 -8.21 21.27 -57.85
N ASP A 610 -8.48 21.99 -58.93
CA ASP A 610 -7.48 22.27 -59.97
C ASP A 610 -6.19 22.84 -59.35
N GLY A 611 -5.08 22.10 -59.61
CA GLY A 611 -3.75 22.47 -59.14
C GLY A 611 -3.33 21.92 -57.74
N ALA A 612 -4.23 21.27 -56.98
CA ALA A 612 -3.88 20.75 -55.66
C ALA A 612 -3.33 19.30 -55.72
N ASN A 613 -2.36 18.97 -54.87
CA ASN A 613 -1.78 17.63 -54.79
C ASN A 613 -2.74 16.66 -54.09
N GLN A 614 -3.15 15.62 -54.81
CA GLN A 614 -4.08 14.59 -54.34
C GLN A 614 -3.56 13.87 -53.09
N PHE A 615 -2.25 13.58 -53.03
CA PHE A 615 -1.62 12.93 -51.87
C PHE A 615 -1.68 13.80 -50.61
N GLN A 616 -1.35 15.09 -50.77
CA GLN A 616 -1.40 16.06 -49.64
C GLN A 616 -2.82 16.21 -49.09
N ARG A 617 -3.81 16.31 -49.96
CA ARG A 617 -5.21 16.42 -49.59
C ARG A 617 -5.72 15.20 -48.83
N ALA A 618 -5.23 14.01 -49.14
CA ALA A 618 -5.55 12.78 -48.44
C ALA A 618 -4.78 12.63 -47.12
N LEU A 619 -3.55 13.16 -47.05
CA LEU A 619 -2.67 12.98 -45.92
C LEU A 619 -3.13 13.75 -44.68
N LEU A 620 -3.58 14.99 -44.79
CA LEU A 620 -3.98 15.84 -43.67
C LEU A 620 -5.15 15.27 -42.86
N PRO A 621 -6.30 14.85 -43.45
CA PRO A 621 -7.36 14.23 -42.71
C PRO A 621 -6.93 12.94 -41.99
N ALA A 622 -6.06 12.14 -42.66
CA ALA A 622 -5.54 10.91 -42.06
C ALA A 622 -4.67 11.21 -40.82
N ILE A 623 -3.76 12.18 -40.90
CA ILE A 623 -2.96 12.64 -39.76
C ILE A 623 -3.87 13.20 -38.65
N ALA A 624 -4.88 14.01 -39.00
CA ALA A 624 -5.82 14.55 -38.05
C ALA A 624 -6.58 13.45 -37.28
N VAL A 625 -7.02 12.39 -37.98
CA VAL A 625 -7.64 11.20 -37.37
C VAL A 625 -6.68 10.49 -36.40
N ILE A 626 -5.41 10.25 -36.81
CA ILE A 626 -4.41 9.63 -35.94
C ILE A 626 -4.20 10.43 -34.67
N VAL A 627 -4.10 11.75 -34.78
CA VAL A 627 -3.81 12.65 -33.69
C VAL A 627 -5.00 12.76 -32.72
N VAL A 628 -6.22 13.02 -33.25
CA VAL A 628 -7.44 13.18 -32.42
C VAL A 628 -7.79 11.92 -31.65
N ALA A 629 -7.47 10.78 -32.18
CA ALA A 629 -7.89 9.49 -31.64
C ALA A 629 -7.07 9.02 -30.43
N CYS A 630 -6.16 9.83 -29.89
CA CYS A 630 -5.46 9.45 -28.67
C CYS A 630 -6.43 9.29 -27.49
N PRO A 631 -6.52 8.10 -26.85
CA PRO A 631 -7.37 7.90 -25.68
C PRO A 631 -6.71 8.37 -24.38
N CYS A 632 -6.00 9.52 -24.39
CA CYS A 632 -5.18 10.01 -23.29
C CYS A 632 -5.99 10.20 -22.01
N ALA A 633 -7.19 10.81 -22.13
CA ALA A 633 -8.09 11.05 -21.00
C ALA A 633 -8.72 9.77 -20.43
N LEU A 634 -8.91 8.74 -21.27
CA LEU A 634 -9.51 7.46 -20.86
C LEU A 634 -8.66 6.74 -19.80
N GLY A 635 -7.35 6.72 -19.97
CA GLY A 635 -6.41 6.12 -19.02
C GLY A 635 -6.35 6.83 -17.67
N LEU A 636 -6.78 8.11 -17.60
CA LEU A 636 -6.84 8.91 -16.37
C LEU A 636 -8.22 8.91 -15.70
N ALA A 637 -9.26 8.58 -16.43
CA ALA A 637 -10.65 8.74 -16.01
C ALA A 637 -10.99 8.04 -14.70
N THR A 638 -10.50 6.82 -14.53
CA THR A 638 -10.75 5.99 -13.34
C THR A 638 -9.74 6.26 -12.22
N PRO A 639 -8.40 6.18 -12.46
CA PRO A 639 -7.42 6.31 -11.38
C PRO A 639 -7.52 7.64 -10.63
N THR A 640 -7.69 8.76 -11.35
CA THR A 640 -7.77 10.08 -10.69
C THR A 640 -8.99 10.22 -9.79
N ALA A 641 -10.15 9.71 -10.19
CA ALA A 641 -11.35 9.76 -9.37
C ALA A 641 -11.26 8.83 -8.16
N LEU A 642 -10.68 7.62 -8.33
CA LEU A 642 -10.43 6.68 -7.23
C LEU A 642 -9.49 7.28 -6.19
N MET A 643 -8.35 7.85 -6.62
CA MET A 643 -7.37 8.47 -5.72
C MET A 643 -7.96 9.62 -4.91
N VAL A 644 -8.73 10.52 -5.57
CA VAL A 644 -9.39 11.62 -4.86
C VAL A 644 -10.46 11.08 -3.90
N GLY A 645 -11.23 10.07 -4.32
CA GLY A 645 -12.26 9.43 -3.51
C GLY A 645 -11.69 8.74 -2.27
N MET A 646 -10.66 7.91 -2.43
CA MET A 646 -9.98 7.23 -1.31
C MET A 646 -9.29 8.21 -0.38
N GLY A 647 -8.58 9.22 -0.94
CA GLY A 647 -7.97 10.27 -0.13
C GLY A 647 -8.99 11.10 0.66
N LYS A 648 -10.18 11.34 0.09
CA LYS A 648 -11.28 11.98 0.82
C LYS A 648 -11.86 11.07 1.91
N GLY A 649 -11.96 9.76 1.64
CA GLY A 649 -12.35 8.75 2.63
C GLY A 649 -11.43 8.76 3.84
N ALA A 650 -10.12 8.75 3.62
CA ALA A 650 -9.12 8.81 4.68
C ALA A 650 -9.25 10.08 5.54
N GLN A 651 -9.46 11.24 4.90
CA GLN A 651 -9.74 12.51 5.63
C GLN A 651 -11.03 12.48 6.46
N LEU A 652 -11.99 11.64 6.08
CA LEU A 652 -13.25 11.45 6.79
C LEU A 652 -13.17 10.32 7.83
N GLY A 653 -11.99 9.81 8.13
CA GLY A 653 -11.78 8.72 9.10
C GLY A 653 -12.18 7.33 8.58
N MET A 654 -12.16 7.12 7.27
CA MET A 654 -12.47 5.84 6.64
C MET A 654 -11.31 5.37 5.77
N LEU A 655 -10.72 4.24 6.11
CA LEU A 655 -9.66 3.63 5.31
C LEU A 655 -10.26 2.57 4.38
N ILE A 656 -10.14 2.77 3.08
CA ILE A 656 -10.59 1.83 2.05
C ILE A 656 -9.34 1.23 1.41
N LYS A 657 -9.14 -0.07 1.57
CA LYS A 657 -7.89 -0.76 1.21
C LYS A 657 -7.73 -1.08 -0.28
N ASP A 658 -8.77 -0.95 -1.09
CA ASP A 658 -8.73 -1.35 -2.49
C ASP A 658 -9.71 -0.51 -3.33
N GLY A 659 -9.32 -0.15 -4.55
CA GLY A 659 -10.20 0.50 -5.52
C GLY A 659 -11.38 -0.40 -5.94
N GLU A 660 -11.20 -1.72 -5.94
CA GLU A 660 -12.28 -2.68 -6.18
C GLU A 660 -13.29 -2.69 -5.04
N VAL A 661 -12.82 -2.59 -3.78
CA VAL A 661 -13.69 -2.45 -2.60
C VAL A 661 -14.55 -1.20 -2.71
N LEU A 662 -13.97 -0.06 -3.13
CA LEU A 662 -14.75 1.17 -3.32
C LEU A 662 -15.83 1.00 -4.41
N GLU A 663 -15.56 0.23 -5.47
CA GLU A 663 -16.56 -0.11 -6.48
C GLU A 663 -17.64 -1.04 -5.90
N ARG A 664 -17.28 -2.06 -5.10
CA ARG A 664 -18.22 -2.99 -4.46
C ARG A 664 -19.12 -2.27 -3.45
N VAL A 665 -18.57 -1.37 -2.61
CA VAL A 665 -19.36 -0.57 -1.63
C VAL A 665 -20.46 0.24 -2.31
N CYS A 666 -20.25 0.71 -3.54
CA CYS A 666 -21.28 1.39 -4.34
C CYS A 666 -22.50 0.52 -4.61
N HIS A 667 -22.34 -0.81 -4.66
CA HIS A 667 -23.37 -1.81 -4.97
C HIS A 667 -23.84 -2.58 -3.75
N LEU A 668 -23.52 -2.12 -2.54
CA LEU A 668 -23.95 -2.75 -1.28
C LEU A 668 -25.47 -2.97 -1.26
N SER A 669 -25.90 -4.22 -1.12
CA SER A 669 -27.29 -4.64 -1.06
C SER A 669 -27.72 -5.11 0.33
N ASP A 670 -26.80 -5.77 1.06
CA ASP A 670 -27.08 -6.34 2.36
C ASP A 670 -25.90 -6.09 3.32
N ALA A 671 -26.19 -5.82 4.59
CA ALA A 671 -25.20 -5.59 5.62
C ALA A 671 -25.48 -6.46 6.85
N VAL A 672 -24.53 -7.30 7.21
CA VAL A 672 -24.57 -8.17 8.40
C VAL A 672 -23.73 -7.51 9.48
N PHE A 673 -24.36 -7.19 10.60
CA PHE A 673 -23.71 -6.55 11.73
C PHE A 673 -23.45 -7.56 12.85
N ASP A 674 -22.25 -7.58 13.39
CA ASP A 674 -22.05 -8.16 14.71
C ASP A 674 -22.77 -7.30 15.76
N LYS A 675 -23.20 -7.93 16.87
CA LYS A 675 -23.87 -7.21 17.94
C LYS A 675 -22.85 -6.49 18.84
N THR A 676 -21.96 -7.25 19.47
CA THR A 676 -21.12 -6.80 20.58
C THR A 676 -19.97 -5.93 20.09
N GLY A 677 -19.79 -4.72 20.67
CA GLY A 677 -18.74 -3.79 20.23
C GLY A 677 -18.97 -3.14 18.86
N THR A 678 -19.95 -3.61 18.08
CA THR A 678 -20.31 -3.09 16.76
C THR A 678 -21.62 -2.31 16.80
N LEU A 679 -22.76 -2.96 16.97
CA LEU A 679 -24.06 -2.27 17.17
C LEU A 679 -24.19 -1.72 18.60
N THR A 680 -23.55 -2.37 19.57
CA THR A 680 -23.55 -2.00 20.99
C THR A 680 -22.20 -1.48 21.43
N VAL A 681 -22.16 -0.87 22.59
CA VAL A 681 -20.94 -0.27 23.17
C VAL A 681 -19.90 -1.33 23.53
N GLY A 682 -20.32 -2.60 23.78
CA GLY A 682 -19.46 -3.68 24.25
C GLY A 682 -19.17 -3.62 25.76
N SER A 683 -19.94 -2.83 26.49
CA SER A 683 -19.84 -2.68 27.96
C SER A 683 -21.22 -3.03 28.57
N PRO A 684 -21.42 -4.28 28.97
CA PRO A 684 -22.68 -4.72 29.54
C PRO A 684 -22.94 -3.95 30.85
N GLN A 685 -24.19 -3.60 31.11
CA GLN A 685 -24.66 -2.95 32.32
C GLN A 685 -25.72 -3.81 32.99
N VAL A 686 -25.75 -3.79 34.34
CA VAL A 686 -26.81 -4.42 35.07
C VAL A 686 -28.08 -3.56 34.97
N VAL A 687 -29.15 -4.12 34.38
CA VAL A 687 -30.46 -3.43 34.25
C VAL A 687 -31.43 -3.85 35.33
N GLU A 688 -31.30 -5.06 35.83
CA GLU A 688 -32.15 -5.56 36.93
C GLU A 688 -31.29 -6.34 37.92
N CYS A 689 -31.46 -6.07 39.19
CA CYS A 689 -30.76 -6.74 40.28
C CYS A 689 -31.80 -7.17 41.31
N THR A 690 -31.87 -8.46 41.57
CA THR A 690 -32.74 -9.04 42.62
C THR A 690 -31.95 -9.42 43.86
N VAL A 691 -30.63 -9.10 43.91
CA VAL A 691 -29.74 -9.39 45.03
C VAL A 691 -29.94 -8.34 46.11
N ALA A 692 -30.08 -8.78 47.37
CA ALA A 692 -30.19 -7.88 48.49
C ALA A 692 -28.95 -7.01 48.71
N PRO A 693 -29.06 -5.77 49.22
CA PRO A 693 -27.93 -4.85 49.35
C PRO A 693 -26.69 -5.42 50.07
N ALA A 694 -26.91 -6.22 51.16
CA ALA A 694 -25.80 -6.85 51.88
C ALA A 694 -25.06 -7.89 51.02
N ASP A 695 -25.81 -8.77 50.33
CA ASP A 695 -25.27 -9.81 49.46
C ASP A 695 -24.63 -9.20 48.19
N LEU A 696 -25.18 -8.08 47.70
CA LEU A 696 -24.63 -7.33 46.57
C LEU A 696 -23.22 -6.76 46.89
N ARG A 697 -22.99 -6.31 48.13
CA ARG A 697 -21.66 -5.85 48.55
C ARG A 697 -20.64 -7.01 48.54
N LEU A 698 -21.03 -8.18 48.99
CA LEU A 698 -20.18 -9.37 48.96
C LEU A 698 -19.91 -9.85 47.52
N ALA A 699 -20.94 -9.85 46.68
CA ALA A 699 -20.82 -10.21 45.25
C ALA A 699 -19.88 -9.24 44.53
N ALA A 700 -20.03 -7.91 44.75
CA ALA A 700 -19.15 -6.92 44.15
C ALA A 700 -17.70 -7.03 44.61
N ALA A 701 -17.46 -7.39 45.89
CA ALA A 701 -16.11 -7.62 46.39
C ALA A 701 -15.42 -8.83 45.74
N LEU A 702 -16.16 -9.89 45.47
CA LEU A 702 -15.66 -11.07 44.75
C LEU A 702 -15.39 -10.77 43.30
N GLU A 703 -16.35 -10.12 42.63
CA GLU A 703 -16.25 -9.75 41.21
C GLU A 703 -15.16 -8.70 40.92
N ALA A 704 -14.78 -7.90 41.87
CA ALA A 704 -13.65 -6.96 41.76
C ALA A 704 -12.30 -7.66 41.51
N LYS A 705 -12.20 -8.98 41.74
CA LYS A 705 -11.03 -9.81 41.45
C LYS A 705 -11.09 -10.41 40.03
N SER A 706 -12.20 -10.30 39.33
CA SER A 706 -12.41 -10.84 37.97
C SER A 706 -12.21 -9.76 36.93
N GLU A 707 -11.49 -10.08 35.85
CA GLU A 707 -11.34 -9.18 34.70
C GLU A 707 -12.51 -9.27 33.71
N HIS A 708 -13.50 -10.12 33.95
CA HIS A 708 -14.63 -10.35 33.04
C HIS A 708 -15.51 -9.08 32.96
N PRO A 709 -15.99 -8.70 31.72
CA PRO A 709 -16.81 -7.50 31.54
C PRO A 709 -18.10 -7.48 32.39
N LEU A 710 -18.72 -8.66 32.65
CA LEU A 710 -19.89 -8.77 33.51
C LEU A 710 -19.56 -8.51 34.99
N ALA A 711 -18.38 -8.90 35.43
CA ALA A 711 -17.86 -8.65 36.75
C ALA A 711 -17.77 -7.14 37.03
N ARG A 712 -17.18 -6.41 36.11
CA ARG A 712 -17.10 -4.95 36.14
C ARG A 712 -18.49 -4.31 36.21
N ALA A 713 -19.46 -4.81 35.43
CA ALA A 713 -20.84 -4.32 35.47
C ALA A 713 -21.49 -4.48 36.83
N VAL A 714 -21.25 -5.59 37.55
CA VAL A 714 -21.74 -5.83 38.90
C VAL A 714 -21.12 -4.85 39.89
N VAL A 715 -19.81 -4.63 39.80
CA VAL A 715 -19.08 -3.69 40.68
C VAL A 715 -19.55 -2.25 40.45
N ASP A 716 -19.69 -1.82 39.20
CA ASP A 716 -20.18 -0.49 38.85
C ASP A 716 -21.63 -0.29 39.26
N TYR A 717 -22.48 -1.32 39.14
CA TYR A 717 -23.85 -1.27 39.66
C TYR A 717 -23.93 -1.13 41.20
N ALA A 718 -23.08 -1.89 41.93
CA ALA A 718 -23.01 -1.78 43.39
C ALA A 718 -22.54 -0.39 43.82
N ALA A 719 -21.60 0.21 43.13
CA ALA A 719 -21.16 1.58 43.40
C ALA A 719 -22.26 2.61 43.06
N ALA A 720 -22.97 2.45 41.95
CA ALA A 720 -24.06 3.34 41.51
C ALA A 720 -25.26 3.28 42.45
N SER A 721 -25.56 2.09 42.99
CA SER A 721 -26.71 1.88 43.93
C SER A 721 -26.48 2.51 45.31
N GLY A 722 -25.24 2.89 45.66
CA GLY A 722 -24.90 3.44 46.97
C GLY A 722 -24.64 2.41 48.07
N VAL A 723 -24.69 1.10 47.73
CA VAL A 723 -24.43 -0.01 48.68
C VAL A 723 -23.00 0.05 49.24
N LEU A 724 -22.06 0.62 48.47
CA LEU A 724 -20.65 0.79 48.85
C LEU A 724 -20.35 2.14 49.54
N GLY A 725 -21.39 2.94 49.86
CA GLY A 725 -21.30 4.23 50.53
C GLY A 725 -21.50 5.44 49.60
N ALA A 726 -21.90 6.57 50.19
CA ALA A 726 -22.23 7.79 49.47
C ALA A 726 -21.02 8.41 48.75
N GLU A 727 -19.81 8.27 49.31
CA GLU A 727 -18.58 8.80 48.68
C GLU A 727 -18.24 8.03 47.38
N VAL A 728 -18.32 6.69 47.40
CA VAL A 728 -18.11 5.84 46.21
C VAL A 728 -19.17 6.13 45.14
N GLN A 729 -20.44 6.28 45.60
CA GLN A 729 -21.55 6.62 44.70
C GLN A 729 -21.34 7.98 44.03
N ASN A 730 -20.88 8.99 44.74
CA ASN A 730 -20.59 10.30 44.19
C ASN A 730 -19.39 10.25 43.23
N ALA A 731 -18.33 9.53 43.61
CA ALA A 731 -17.16 9.34 42.76
C ALA A 731 -17.54 8.56 41.48
N HIS A 732 -18.38 7.53 41.58
CA HIS A 732 -18.92 6.81 40.43
C HIS A 732 -19.73 7.74 39.51
N ARG A 733 -20.64 8.56 40.08
CA ARG A 733 -21.38 9.56 39.25
C ARG A 733 -20.45 10.54 38.57
N GLN A 734 -19.37 11.01 39.23
CA GLN A 734 -18.40 11.91 38.63
C GLN A 734 -17.57 11.22 37.52
N ALA A 735 -17.15 9.96 37.72
CA ALA A 735 -16.38 9.20 36.79
C ALA A 735 -17.17 8.83 35.51
N PHE A 736 -18.45 8.56 35.64
CA PHE A 736 -19.32 8.10 34.52
C PHE A 736 -20.29 9.18 34.01
N ALA A 737 -20.45 10.34 34.66
CA ALA A 737 -21.23 11.48 34.17
C ALA A 737 -20.59 12.16 32.94
N ALA A 738 -19.30 11.96 32.72
CA ALA A 738 -18.58 12.50 31.56
C ALA A 738 -19.02 11.89 30.21
N ASN A 739 -19.67 10.74 30.20
CA ASN A 739 -20.30 10.16 29.01
C ASN A 739 -21.65 10.78 28.61
N ALA A 740 -22.22 11.68 29.47
CA ALA A 740 -23.45 12.43 29.18
C ALA A 740 -23.16 13.95 29.27
N ALA A 741 -22.73 14.50 28.16
CA ALA A 741 -22.87 15.89 27.66
C ALA A 741 -22.64 17.11 28.62
N ARG A 742 -22.07 16.97 29.85
CA ARG A 742 -21.59 18.12 30.67
C ARG A 742 -20.65 17.64 31.76
N LEU A 743 -19.39 18.08 31.72
CA LEU A 743 -18.39 17.85 32.78
C LEU A 743 -18.83 18.54 34.06
N PRO A 744 -18.85 17.85 35.23
CA PRO A 744 -19.13 18.47 36.53
C PRO A 744 -17.98 19.42 36.91
N GLN A 745 -18.34 20.61 37.42
CA GLN A 745 -17.40 21.54 38.03
C GLN A 745 -17.30 21.24 39.53
N VAL A 746 -16.11 20.98 40.02
CA VAL A 746 -15.79 20.92 41.45
C VAL A 746 -14.80 22.04 41.71
N ASP A 747 -15.15 22.95 42.63
CA ASP A 747 -14.39 24.14 42.97
C ASP A 747 -14.01 25.05 41.80
N GLY A 748 -14.91 25.16 40.80
CA GLY A 748 -14.68 25.99 39.62
C GLY A 748 -13.66 25.47 38.61
N LYS A 749 -13.15 24.22 38.80
CA LYS A 749 -12.28 23.52 37.83
C LYS A 749 -12.96 22.26 37.32
N THR A 750 -12.84 22.02 36.04
CA THR A 750 -13.28 20.79 35.37
C THR A 750 -12.39 19.64 35.78
N VAL A 751 -12.93 18.64 36.50
CA VAL A 751 -12.19 17.42 36.88
C VAL A 751 -12.13 16.51 35.65
N GLY A 752 -10.95 16.09 35.23
CA GLY A 752 -10.79 15.21 34.09
C GLY A 752 -11.31 13.80 34.39
N GLU A 753 -11.86 13.16 33.35
CA GLU A 753 -12.46 11.81 33.38
C GLU A 753 -11.54 10.76 34.04
N LYS A 754 -10.25 10.79 33.79
CA LYS A 754 -9.28 9.85 34.38
C LYS A 754 -8.99 10.11 35.85
N GLU A 755 -8.98 11.37 36.30
CA GLU A 755 -8.83 11.68 37.70
C GLU A 755 -10.07 11.27 38.51
N ALA A 756 -11.24 11.46 37.88
CA ALA A 756 -12.49 10.98 38.44
C ALA A 756 -12.52 9.44 38.49
N LEU A 757 -12.09 8.76 37.45
CA LEU A 757 -11.93 7.30 37.39
C LEU A 757 -10.86 6.79 38.38
N ALA A 758 -9.72 7.46 38.50
CA ALA A 758 -8.68 7.10 39.46
C ALA A 758 -9.11 7.36 40.92
N ALA A 759 -9.85 8.44 41.18
CA ALA A 759 -10.45 8.71 42.48
C ALA A 759 -11.52 7.67 42.80
N TYR A 760 -12.39 7.35 41.86
CA TYR A 760 -13.36 6.27 41.95
C TYR A 760 -12.68 4.92 42.27
N GLY A 761 -11.65 4.54 41.50
CA GLY A 761 -10.93 3.29 41.75
C GLY A 761 -10.30 3.19 43.14
N ARG A 762 -9.73 4.28 43.66
CA ARG A 762 -9.16 4.32 45.02
C ARG A 762 -10.25 4.16 46.10
N LEU A 763 -11.34 4.90 45.97
CA LEU A 763 -12.46 4.82 46.90
C LEU A 763 -13.14 3.45 46.85
N LEU A 764 -13.30 2.90 45.67
CA LEU A 764 -13.84 1.57 45.45
C LEU A 764 -12.98 0.49 46.10
N ALA A 765 -11.66 0.55 45.95
CA ALA A 765 -10.73 -0.40 46.56
C ALA A 765 -10.74 -0.33 48.12
N GLN A 766 -11.05 0.85 48.69
CA GLN A 766 -11.19 1.03 50.15
C GLN A 766 -12.54 0.58 50.68
N ALA A 767 -13.59 0.67 49.87
CA ALA A 767 -14.95 0.34 50.25
C ALA A 767 -15.33 -1.14 50.10
N LEU A 768 -14.63 -1.85 49.24
CA LEU A 768 -14.88 -3.28 49.02
C LEU A 768 -14.16 -4.14 50.07
N PRO A 769 -14.86 -5.14 50.67
CA PRO A 769 -14.23 -6.12 51.53
C PRO A 769 -13.16 -6.94 50.80
N ALA A 770 -12.18 -7.46 51.52
CA ALA A 770 -11.18 -8.36 50.95
C ALA A 770 -11.81 -9.72 50.60
N ALA A 771 -11.61 -10.15 49.38
CA ALA A 771 -11.99 -11.50 48.93
C ALA A 771 -10.79 -12.45 49.01
N ALA A 772 -10.98 -13.62 49.62
CA ALA A 772 -10.02 -14.72 49.72
C ALA A 772 -10.49 -15.92 48.89
N ASP A 773 -9.58 -16.84 48.60
CA ASP A 773 -9.85 -18.09 47.89
C ASP A 773 -10.64 -17.94 46.59
N PHE A 774 -10.29 -16.87 45.81
CA PHE A 774 -10.93 -16.57 44.53
C PHE A 774 -10.66 -17.67 43.51
N GLN A 775 -11.70 -18.26 42.96
CA GLN A 775 -11.63 -19.25 41.92
C GLN A 775 -12.63 -18.92 40.78
N ALA A 776 -12.15 -18.88 39.53
CA ALA A 776 -13.02 -18.85 38.37
C ALA A 776 -13.49 -20.27 38.04
N VAL A 777 -14.79 -20.47 37.98
CA VAL A 777 -15.43 -21.75 37.57
C VAL A 777 -15.83 -21.65 36.11
N VAL A 778 -15.09 -22.33 35.25
CA VAL A 778 -15.24 -22.22 33.81
C VAL A 778 -16.70 -22.45 33.35
N GLY A 779 -17.26 -21.46 32.67
CA GLY A 779 -18.63 -21.50 32.14
C GLY A 779 -19.75 -21.38 33.19
N LYS A 780 -19.43 -21.13 34.48
CA LYS A 780 -20.44 -21.02 35.56
C LYS A 780 -20.36 -19.72 36.35
N GLY A 781 -19.19 -19.12 36.50
CA GLY A 781 -19.02 -17.89 37.29
C GLY A 781 -17.74 -17.88 38.13
N VAL A 782 -17.77 -17.15 39.26
CA VAL A 782 -16.68 -17.04 40.21
C VAL A 782 -17.12 -17.43 41.61
N GLN A 783 -16.22 -18.00 42.41
CA GLN A 783 -16.45 -18.33 43.81
C GLN A 783 -15.29 -17.89 44.69
N GLY A 784 -15.55 -17.62 45.95
CA GLY A 784 -14.54 -17.25 46.94
C GLY A 784 -15.15 -16.98 48.30
N VAL A 785 -14.31 -16.54 49.23
CA VAL A 785 -14.72 -16.20 50.62
C VAL A 785 -14.59 -14.70 50.81
N VAL A 786 -15.66 -14.02 51.24
CA VAL A 786 -15.73 -12.60 51.51
C VAL A 786 -16.32 -12.39 52.89
N GLU A 787 -15.57 -11.73 53.79
CA GLU A 787 -15.98 -11.51 55.20
C GLU A 787 -16.39 -12.78 55.96
N GLY A 788 -15.82 -13.96 55.59
CA GLY A 788 -16.15 -15.25 56.20
C GLY A 788 -17.33 -16.00 55.53
N HIS A 789 -17.98 -15.40 54.56
CA HIS A 789 -19.08 -16.00 53.79
C HIS A 789 -18.58 -16.62 52.49
N THR A 790 -19.05 -17.81 52.16
CA THR A 790 -18.77 -18.44 50.87
C THR A 790 -19.72 -17.85 49.83
N VAL A 791 -19.15 -17.11 48.87
CA VAL A 791 -19.90 -16.40 47.84
C VAL A 791 -19.63 -17.05 46.48
N PHE A 792 -20.68 -17.32 45.71
CA PHE A 792 -20.63 -17.70 44.32
C PHE A 792 -21.42 -16.70 43.48
N VAL A 793 -20.85 -16.21 42.40
CA VAL A 793 -21.50 -15.31 41.46
C VAL A 793 -21.39 -15.91 40.07
N GLY A 794 -22.56 -16.18 39.51
CA GLY A 794 -22.73 -16.75 38.13
C GLY A 794 -24.06 -16.24 37.53
N SER A 795 -24.83 -17.12 36.92
CA SER A 795 -26.21 -16.79 36.46
C SER A 795 -27.11 -16.40 37.63
N ARG A 796 -26.80 -16.90 38.78
CA ARG A 796 -27.37 -16.50 40.07
C ARG A 796 -26.27 -16.31 41.10
N VAL A 797 -26.57 -15.51 42.12
CA VAL A 797 -25.69 -15.29 43.27
C VAL A 797 -26.12 -16.20 44.41
N SER A 798 -25.15 -16.87 45.02
CA SER A 798 -25.40 -17.60 46.25
C SER A 798 -24.41 -17.18 47.36
N VAL A 799 -24.88 -17.09 48.58
CA VAL A 799 -24.12 -16.80 49.78
C VAL A 799 -24.35 -17.90 50.81
N ASP A 800 -23.29 -18.60 51.22
CA ASP A 800 -23.37 -19.79 52.10
C ASP A 800 -24.34 -20.86 51.61
N GLY A 801 -24.40 -21.08 50.30
CA GLY A 801 -25.30 -22.02 49.64
C GLY A 801 -26.76 -21.56 49.53
N ARG A 802 -27.11 -20.37 50.08
CA ARG A 802 -28.45 -19.78 49.94
C ARG A 802 -28.51 -18.97 48.66
N ASP A 803 -29.56 -19.18 47.82
CA ASP A 803 -29.85 -18.35 46.65
C ASP A 803 -30.13 -16.89 47.11
N ALA A 804 -29.31 -15.96 46.66
CA ALA A 804 -29.37 -14.55 47.03
C ALA A 804 -29.99 -13.68 45.93
N GLY A 805 -30.37 -14.28 44.79
CA GLY A 805 -30.88 -13.54 43.63
C GLY A 805 -29.97 -13.62 42.41
N GLY A 806 -30.10 -12.66 41.49
CA GLY A 806 -29.29 -12.61 40.27
C GLY A 806 -29.28 -11.24 39.60
N PHE A 807 -28.55 -11.17 38.49
CA PHE A 807 -28.41 -9.97 37.67
C PHE A 807 -28.93 -10.22 36.26
N SER A 808 -29.64 -9.24 35.70
CA SER A 808 -29.92 -9.15 34.26
C SER A 808 -28.99 -8.11 33.66
N PHE A 809 -28.25 -8.53 32.63
CA PHE A 809 -27.29 -7.67 31.94
C PHE A 809 -27.80 -7.24 30.57
N ARG A 810 -27.48 -6.00 30.20
CA ARG A 810 -27.78 -5.47 28.87
C ARG A 810 -26.61 -4.67 28.35
N ASP A 811 -26.27 -4.88 27.08
CA ASP A 811 -25.31 -4.06 26.37
C ASP A 811 -26.08 -3.01 25.54
N GLN A 812 -25.79 -1.73 25.76
CA GLN A 812 -26.54 -0.62 25.15
C GLN A 812 -26.13 -0.41 23.69
N PRO A 813 -27.10 -0.13 22.78
CA PRO A 813 -26.78 0.27 21.41
C PRO A 813 -25.92 1.53 21.36
N LYS A 814 -24.95 1.57 20.45
CA LYS A 814 -24.14 2.77 20.21
C LYS A 814 -25.00 3.94 19.77
N ALA A 815 -24.66 5.13 20.24
CA ALA A 815 -25.30 6.36 19.81
C ALA A 815 -25.23 6.48 18.26
N GLY A 816 -26.41 6.58 17.62
CA GLY A 816 -26.53 6.69 16.17
C GLY A 816 -26.62 5.37 15.40
N ALA A 817 -26.53 4.19 16.05
CA ALA A 817 -26.64 2.89 15.37
C ALA A 817 -28.01 2.74 14.67
N ALA A 818 -29.11 3.03 15.36
CA ALA A 818 -30.46 3.02 14.77
C ALA A 818 -30.59 4.00 13.59
N GLY A 819 -30.00 5.20 13.72
CA GLY A 819 -29.97 6.20 12.65
C GLY A 819 -29.21 5.72 11.42
N ALA A 820 -28.06 5.06 11.61
CA ALA A 820 -27.25 4.50 10.51
C ALA A 820 -28.00 3.37 9.78
N VAL A 821 -28.59 2.41 10.50
CA VAL A 821 -29.41 1.32 9.93
C VAL A 821 -30.61 1.87 9.14
N ALA A 822 -31.30 2.86 9.71
CA ALA A 822 -32.43 3.51 9.05
C ALA A 822 -32.01 4.24 7.76
N GLN A 823 -30.87 4.94 7.77
CA GLN A 823 -30.33 5.63 6.58
C GLN A 823 -29.87 4.63 5.51
N LEU A 824 -29.19 3.54 5.87
CA LEU A 824 -28.79 2.49 4.93
C LEU A 824 -30.01 1.91 4.19
N ARG A 825 -31.08 1.64 4.92
CA ARG A 825 -32.33 1.15 4.33
C ARG A 825 -33.02 2.19 3.45
N ARG A 826 -33.17 3.43 3.96
CA ARG A 826 -33.94 4.48 3.28
C ARG A 826 -33.23 5.04 2.05
N ASP A 827 -31.92 5.36 2.17
CA ASP A 827 -31.17 6.09 1.13
C ASP A 827 -30.55 5.16 0.10
N PHE A 828 -30.31 3.87 0.48
CA PHE A 828 -29.57 2.92 -0.37
C PHE A 828 -30.29 1.59 -0.58
N ALA A 829 -31.44 1.36 0.06
CA ALA A 829 -32.19 0.11 0.03
C ALA A 829 -31.38 -1.12 0.52
N VAL A 830 -30.45 -0.90 1.46
CA VAL A 830 -29.64 -1.95 2.07
C VAL A 830 -30.48 -2.69 3.12
N THR A 831 -30.51 -4.02 3.05
CA THR A 831 -31.12 -4.87 4.05
C THR A 831 -30.12 -5.13 5.18
N SER A 832 -30.54 -4.93 6.42
CA SER A 832 -29.66 -5.10 7.58
C SER A 832 -29.99 -6.38 8.32
N TYR A 833 -28.94 -7.15 8.69
CA TYR A 833 -29.01 -8.37 9.49
C TYR A 833 -28.15 -8.21 10.74
N MET A 834 -28.47 -8.94 11.79
CA MET A 834 -27.63 -9.01 13.00
C MET A 834 -27.23 -10.45 13.28
N VAL A 835 -25.96 -10.66 13.65
CA VAL A 835 -25.42 -11.94 14.08
C VAL A 835 -24.80 -11.79 15.47
N THR A 836 -25.05 -12.74 16.37
CA THR A 836 -24.53 -12.72 17.74
C THR A 836 -24.47 -14.11 18.36
N GLY A 837 -23.54 -14.29 19.30
CA GLY A 837 -23.48 -15.48 20.16
C GLY A 837 -24.48 -15.47 21.31
N ASP A 838 -25.19 -14.37 21.52
CA ASP A 838 -26.14 -14.22 22.60
C ASP A 838 -27.43 -15.02 22.39
N ALA A 839 -28.18 -15.22 23.47
CA ALA A 839 -29.48 -15.83 23.44
C ALA A 839 -30.51 -15.03 22.61
N PRO A 840 -31.55 -15.66 22.04
CA PRO A 840 -32.48 -15.01 21.11
C PRO A 840 -33.27 -13.82 21.69
N ALA A 841 -33.58 -13.83 22.98
CA ALA A 841 -34.38 -12.76 23.59
C ALA A 841 -33.62 -11.42 23.69
N PRO A 842 -32.41 -11.34 24.28
CA PRO A 842 -31.59 -10.12 24.27
C PRO A 842 -31.21 -9.66 22.87
N ALA A 843 -30.98 -10.63 21.97
CA ALA A 843 -30.63 -10.30 20.58
C ALA A 843 -31.78 -9.57 19.86
N ARG A 844 -33.00 -10.06 19.99
CA ARG A 844 -34.19 -9.45 19.39
C ARG A 844 -34.51 -8.09 19.97
N GLU A 845 -34.26 -7.88 21.26
CA GLU A 845 -34.45 -6.59 21.90
C GLU A 845 -33.54 -5.51 21.30
N VAL A 846 -32.23 -5.78 21.20
CA VAL A 846 -31.28 -4.87 20.58
C VAL A 846 -31.62 -4.65 19.09
N ALA A 847 -32.00 -5.70 18.37
CA ALA A 847 -32.37 -5.62 16.95
C ALA A 847 -33.58 -4.69 16.75
N ALA A 848 -34.61 -4.79 17.61
CA ALA A 848 -35.78 -3.93 17.57
C ALA A 848 -35.43 -2.46 17.81
N GLU A 849 -34.53 -2.16 18.78
CA GLU A 849 -34.05 -0.81 19.04
C GLU A 849 -33.29 -0.18 17.88
N VAL A 850 -32.43 -0.98 17.19
CA VAL A 850 -31.68 -0.48 16.05
C VAL A 850 -32.46 -0.55 14.72
N GLY A 851 -33.69 -1.11 14.73
CA GLY A 851 -34.57 -1.16 13.58
C GLY A 851 -34.27 -2.30 12.58
N ILE A 852 -33.70 -3.41 13.05
CA ILE A 852 -33.47 -4.65 12.29
C ILE A 852 -34.69 -5.57 12.51
N ALA A 853 -35.22 -6.17 11.42
CA ALA A 853 -36.37 -7.04 11.48
C ALA A 853 -36.06 -8.34 12.25
N PRO A 854 -37.03 -8.91 13.01
CA PRO A 854 -36.80 -10.14 13.78
C PRO A 854 -36.33 -11.32 12.96
N ASP A 855 -36.78 -11.44 11.73
CA ASP A 855 -36.42 -12.52 10.78
C ASP A 855 -34.95 -12.38 10.26
N HIS A 856 -34.30 -11.23 10.50
CA HIS A 856 -32.94 -10.93 10.12
C HIS A 856 -31.96 -11.05 11.29
N VAL A 857 -32.35 -11.72 12.39
CA VAL A 857 -31.52 -11.90 13.59
C VAL A 857 -31.07 -13.35 13.70
N PHE A 858 -29.75 -13.54 13.70
CA PHE A 858 -29.12 -14.84 13.93
C PHE A 858 -28.51 -14.81 15.34
N ALA A 859 -29.14 -15.50 16.28
CA ALA A 859 -28.70 -15.63 17.67
C ALA A 859 -28.05 -17.00 17.91
N GLU A 860 -27.31 -17.15 19.02
CA GLU A 860 -26.60 -18.38 19.43
C GLU A 860 -25.57 -18.85 18.38
N VAL A 861 -24.99 -17.94 17.60
CA VAL A 861 -24.01 -18.26 16.54
C VAL A 861 -22.60 -18.25 17.10
N LYS A 862 -21.88 -19.35 17.01
CA LYS A 862 -20.48 -19.45 17.42
C LYS A 862 -19.57 -18.64 16.49
N PRO A 863 -18.37 -18.16 16.94
CA PRO A 863 -17.48 -17.34 16.13
C PRO A 863 -17.17 -17.92 14.74
N LEU A 864 -16.89 -19.22 14.66
CA LEU A 864 -16.59 -19.91 13.39
C LEU A 864 -17.82 -20.05 12.46
N GLU A 865 -19.03 -20.09 13.04
CA GLU A 865 -20.28 -20.21 12.30
C GLU A 865 -20.75 -18.88 11.72
N LYS A 866 -20.22 -17.72 12.22
CA LYS A 866 -20.56 -16.40 11.69
C LYS A 866 -20.24 -16.28 10.19
N ALA A 867 -19.11 -16.83 9.75
CA ALA A 867 -18.73 -16.85 8.34
C ALA A 867 -19.75 -17.61 7.47
N GLU A 868 -20.32 -18.70 8.00
CA GLU A 868 -21.35 -19.48 7.30
C GLU A 868 -22.67 -18.71 7.21
N LYS A 869 -23.06 -17.96 8.27
CA LYS A 869 -24.23 -17.07 8.20
C LYS A 869 -24.07 -15.98 7.16
N VAL A 870 -22.88 -15.42 7.02
CA VAL A 870 -22.57 -14.43 5.95
C VAL A 870 -22.75 -15.07 4.58
N ARG A 871 -22.28 -16.32 4.35
CA ARG A 871 -22.47 -17.03 3.09
C ARG A 871 -23.96 -17.28 2.80
N GLN A 872 -24.75 -17.70 3.81
CA GLN A 872 -26.20 -17.90 3.68
C GLN A 872 -26.92 -16.61 3.27
N VAL A 873 -26.57 -15.47 3.89
CA VAL A 873 -27.11 -14.15 3.48
C VAL A 873 -26.74 -13.84 2.05
N LYS A 874 -25.50 -14.11 1.64
CA LYS A 874 -25.03 -13.89 0.26
C LYS A 874 -25.80 -14.74 -0.76
N GLU A 875 -26.03 -16.01 -0.49
CA GLU A 875 -26.81 -16.91 -1.34
C GLU A 875 -28.26 -16.46 -1.46
N SER A 876 -28.88 -16.06 -0.34
CA SER A 876 -30.26 -15.54 -0.32
C SER A 876 -30.38 -14.21 -1.08
N ALA A 877 -29.40 -13.31 -0.94
CA ALA A 877 -29.36 -12.03 -1.65
C ALA A 877 -29.23 -12.25 -3.17
N VAL A 878 -28.36 -13.19 -3.61
CA VAL A 878 -28.23 -13.59 -5.02
C VAL A 878 -29.52 -14.19 -5.55
N ALA A 879 -30.19 -15.07 -4.77
CA ALA A 879 -31.45 -15.67 -5.16
C ALA A 879 -32.56 -14.62 -5.30
N ALA A 880 -32.64 -13.67 -4.37
CA ALA A 880 -33.61 -12.58 -4.40
C ALA A 880 -33.43 -11.65 -5.62
N GLN A 881 -32.18 -11.35 -6.01
CA GLN A 881 -31.90 -10.56 -7.21
C GLN A 881 -32.25 -11.31 -8.49
N LYS A 882 -31.97 -12.61 -8.56
CA LYS A 882 -32.38 -13.47 -9.69
C LYS A 882 -33.91 -13.50 -9.84
N ALA A 883 -34.65 -13.57 -8.72
CA ALA A 883 -36.12 -13.55 -8.72
C ALA A 883 -36.69 -12.21 -9.22
N LYS A 884 -35.97 -11.08 -8.97
CA LYS A 884 -36.36 -9.76 -9.47
C LYS A 884 -36.00 -9.51 -10.95
N GLY A 885 -35.46 -10.50 -11.65
CA GLY A 885 -35.12 -10.41 -13.09
C GLY A 885 -33.94 -9.48 -13.40
N GLN A 886 -33.17 -9.07 -12.41
CA GLN A 886 -31.97 -8.25 -12.60
C GLN A 886 -30.81 -9.14 -13.08
N LYS A 887 -30.73 -9.37 -14.39
CA LYS A 887 -29.61 -10.09 -15.02
C LYS A 887 -28.34 -9.22 -14.92
N GLY A 888 -27.36 -9.68 -14.12
CA GLY A 888 -25.99 -9.13 -14.13
C GLY A 888 -25.57 -8.25 -12.95
N ALA A 889 -26.43 -7.93 -11.99
CA ALA A 889 -26.00 -7.31 -10.74
C ALA A 889 -25.67 -8.40 -9.71
N ALA A 890 -24.40 -8.52 -9.32
CA ALA A 890 -24.02 -9.37 -8.20
C ALA A 890 -24.50 -8.73 -6.90
N ALA A 891 -25.22 -9.48 -6.06
CA ALA A 891 -25.50 -9.04 -4.70
C ALA A 891 -24.19 -8.84 -3.95
N VAL A 892 -24.05 -7.70 -3.27
CA VAL A 892 -22.85 -7.36 -2.50
C VAL A 892 -23.23 -7.32 -1.03
N VAL A 893 -22.63 -8.19 -0.23
CA VAL A 893 -22.88 -8.33 1.20
C VAL A 893 -21.67 -7.80 1.99
N ALA A 894 -21.95 -6.86 2.90
CA ALA A 894 -20.95 -6.41 3.87
C ALA A 894 -21.12 -7.15 5.19
N PHE A 895 -20.02 -7.47 5.86
CA PHE A 895 -19.99 -7.82 7.26
C PHE A 895 -19.32 -6.71 8.05
N VAL A 896 -19.94 -6.27 9.14
CA VAL A 896 -19.45 -5.20 10.01
C VAL A 896 -19.18 -5.78 11.40
N GLY A 897 -17.92 -5.72 11.85
CA GLY A 897 -17.48 -6.30 13.12
C GLY A 897 -16.28 -5.58 13.73
N ASP A 898 -15.87 -5.99 14.94
CA ASP A 898 -14.73 -5.38 15.67
C ASP A 898 -13.36 -5.93 15.26
N GLY A 899 -13.31 -7.01 14.50
CA GLY A 899 -12.14 -7.57 13.87
C GLY A 899 -11.39 -8.66 14.64
N ILE A 900 -11.50 -8.76 15.97
CA ILE A 900 -10.73 -9.76 16.75
C ILE A 900 -11.31 -11.15 16.58
N ASN A 901 -12.61 -11.31 16.87
CA ASN A 901 -13.32 -12.58 16.81
C ASN A 901 -14.00 -12.81 15.44
N ASP A 902 -14.07 -11.79 14.61
CA ASP A 902 -14.85 -11.73 13.39
C ASP A 902 -14.02 -11.84 12.11
N ALA A 903 -12.70 -12.03 12.21
CA ALA A 903 -11.80 -12.10 11.05
C ALA A 903 -12.27 -13.11 9.99
N PRO A 904 -12.75 -14.33 10.33
CA PRO A 904 -13.29 -15.26 9.34
C PRO A 904 -14.56 -14.74 8.64
N ALA A 905 -15.43 -14.03 9.35
CA ALA A 905 -16.66 -13.46 8.80
C ALA A 905 -16.38 -12.23 7.92
N LEU A 906 -15.43 -11.38 8.34
CA LEU A 906 -14.92 -10.26 7.54
C LEU A 906 -14.32 -10.72 6.20
N ALA A 907 -13.57 -11.83 6.22
CA ALA A 907 -12.98 -12.43 5.03
C ALA A 907 -14.01 -13.13 4.12
N ALA A 908 -15.09 -13.71 4.69
CA ALA A 908 -16.14 -14.40 3.93
C ALA A 908 -17.09 -13.43 3.20
N ALA A 909 -17.22 -12.20 3.68
CA ALA A 909 -18.04 -11.15 3.07
C ALA A 909 -17.43 -10.61 1.77
N ASP A 910 -18.27 -10.02 0.90
CA ASP A 910 -17.76 -9.26 -0.25
C ASP A 910 -17.04 -7.98 0.18
N ILE A 911 -17.44 -7.44 1.33
CA ILE A 911 -16.85 -6.25 1.96
C ILE A 911 -16.75 -6.52 3.46
N GLY A 912 -15.53 -6.73 3.96
CA GLY A 912 -15.26 -6.72 5.40
C GLY A 912 -15.13 -5.28 5.91
N VAL A 913 -16.00 -4.86 6.83
CA VAL A 913 -15.96 -3.54 7.45
C VAL A 913 -15.53 -3.70 8.91
N ALA A 914 -14.31 -3.29 9.23
CA ALA A 914 -13.79 -3.36 10.58
C ALA A 914 -14.03 -2.04 11.33
N MET A 915 -14.49 -2.16 12.57
CA MET A 915 -14.58 -1.03 13.50
C MET A 915 -13.23 -0.88 14.20
N ALA A 916 -12.58 0.29 14.08
CA ALA A 916 -11.28 0.51 14.71
C ALA A 916 -11.46 0.72 16.23
N SER A 917 -11.52 -0.36 16.97
CA SER A 917 -11.48 -0.38 18.43
C SER A 917 -10.06 -0.46 19.00
N GLY A 918 -9.04 -0.09 18.20
CA GLY A 918 -7.64 0.01 18.65
C GLY A 918 -6.80 -1.26 18.47
N THR A 919 -7.32 -2.30 17.82
CA THR A 919 -6.57 -3.55 17.62
C THR A 919 -5.99 -3.66 16.20
N ASP A 920 -4.74 -4.15 16.12
CA ASP A 920 -4.02 -4.35 14.86
C ASP A 920 -4.73 -5.33 13.93
N VAL A 921 -5.40 -6.33 14.50
CA VAL A 921 -6.16 -7.37 13.77
C VAL A 921 -7.32 -6.77 12.95
N ALA A 922 -7.98 -5.74 13.45
CA ALA A 922 -9.05 -5.05 12.74
C ALA A 922 -8.53 -4.34 11.48
N LEU A 923 -7.34 -3.71 11.59
CA LEU A 923 -6.68 -3.08 10.46
C LEU A 923 -6.31 -4.09 9.37
N ASP A 924 -5.97 -5.31 9.71
CA ASP A 924 -5.53 -6.32 8.73
C ASP A 924 -6.69 -7.09 8.10
N ALA A 925 -7.73 -7.41 8.85
CA ALA A 925 -8.85 -8.23 8.39
C ALA A 925 -9.89 -7.47 7.55
N GLY A 926 -10.15 -6.18 7.81
CA GLY A 926 -11.17 -5.40 7.12
C GLY A 926 -10.75 -4.88 5.75
N SER A 927 -11.63 -4.94 4.76
CA SER A 927 -11.48 -4.24 3.46
C SER A 927 -11.75 -2.73 3.58
N VAL A 928 -12.63 -2.36 4.50
CA VAL A 928 -12.93 -0.98 4.93
C VAL A 928 -12.73 -0.90 6.43
N VAL A 929 -12.02 0.13 6.91
CA VAL A 929 -11.82 0.36 8.34
C VAL A 929 -12.43 1.70 8.74
N LEU A 930 -13.32 1.69 9.73
CA LEU A 930 -13.97 2.88 10.27
C LEU A 930 -13.20 3.35 11.51
N MET A 931 -12.31 4.34 11.30
CA MET A 931 -11.36 4.82 12.33
C MET A 931 -12.03 5.47 13.54
N ARG A 932 -13.25 6.01 13.38
CA ARG A 932 -13.98 6.70 14.44
C ARG A 932 -14.89 5.80 15.28
N ASN A 933 -14.92 4.52 14.98
CA ASN A 933 -15.81 3.55 15.65
C ASN A 933 -17.31 3.94 15.61
N LYS A 934 -17.75 4.68 14.55
CA LYS A 934 -19.12 5.15 14.35
C LYS A 934 -19.75 4.46 13.14
N LEU A 935 -20.90 3.85 13.34
CA LEU A 935 -21.66 3.19 12.24
C LEU A 935 -22.16 4.17 11.19
N SER A 936 -22.34 5.46 11.53
CA SER A 936 -22.67 6.51 10.56
C SER A 936 -21.63 6.64 9.45
N ASP A 937 -20.36 6.27 9.71
CA ASP A 937 -19.28 6.36 8.74
C ASP A 937 -19.45 5.33 7.62
N LEU A 938 -20.10 4.20 7.87
CA LEU A 938 -20.50 3.26 6.82
C LEU A 938 -21.48 3.92 5.82
N VAL A 939 -22.43 4.71 6.33
CA VAL A 939 -23.36 5.48 5.46
C VAL A 939 -22.59 6.46 4.59
N VAL A 940 -21.60 7.17 5.18
CA VAL A 940 -20.73 8.11 4.46
C VAL A 940 -19.87 7.37 3.43
N ALA A 941 -19.35 6.18 3.78
CA ALA A 941 -18.57 5.34 2.85
C ALA A 941 -19.39 4.95 1.61
N VAL A 942 -20.63 4.50 1.78
CA VAL A 942 -21.54 4.17 0.66
C VAL A 942 -21.86 5.41 -0.18
N ARG A 943 -22.09 6.55 0.46
CA ARG A 943 -22.38 7.82 -0.24
C ARG A 943 -21.17 8.31 -1.03
N LEU A 944 -19.96 8.27 -0.45
CA LEU A 944 -18.71 8.64 -1.09
C LEU A 944 -18.38 7.71 -2.27
N SER A 945 -18.58 6.40 -2.09
CA SER A 945 -18.39 5.40 -3.14
C SER A 945 -19.30 5.67 -4.35
N LYS A 946 -20.61 5.90 -4.12
CA LYS A 946 -21.56 6.27 -5.18
C LYS A 946 -21.20 7.59 -5.88
N ALA A 947 -20.71 8.58 -5.12
CA ALA A 947 -20.24 9.84 -5.68
C ALA A 947 -18.99 9.63 -6.56
N THR A 948 -18.04 8.82 -6.10
CA THR A 948 -16.81 8.51 -6.84
C THR A 948 -17.13 7.74 -8.13
N MET A 949 -17.97 6.71 -8.06
CA MET A 949 -18.40 5.95 -9.26
C MET A 949 -19.18 6.81 -10.26
N ARG A 950 -19.98 7.75 -9.78
CA ARG A 950 -20.65 8.74 -10.67
C ARG A 950 -19.63 9.62 -11.39
N LYS A 951 -18.57 10.06 -10.69
CA LYS A 951 -17.47 10.83 -11.31
C LYS A 951 -16.68 10.00 -12.31
N ILE A 952 -16.41 8.73 -12.03
CA ILE A 952 -15.77 7.82 -12.99
C ILE A 952 -16.60 7.72 -14.27
N LYS A 953 -17.92 7.48 -14.15
CA LYS A 953 -18.83 7.43 -15.32
C LYS A 953 -18.84 8.74 -16.11
N GLN A 954 -18.86 9.90 -15.43
CA GLN A 954 -18.75 11.21 -16.07
C GLN A 954 -17.41 11.40 -16.77
N ASN A 955 -16.32 10.97 -16.14
CA ASN A 955 -14.98 11.05 -16.73
C ASN A 955 -14.85 10.20 -17.99
N LEU A 956 -15.36 8.98 -17.96
CA LEU A 956 -15.40 8.10 -19.13
C LEU A 956 -16.23 8.72 -20.26
N PHE A 957 -17.36 9.33 -19.94
CA PHE A 957 -18.17 10.07 -20.91
C PHE A 957 -17.38 11.21 -21.54
N TRP A 958 -16.74 12.08 -20.74
CA TRP A 958 -15.93 13.18 -21.24
C TRP A 958 -14.72 12.69 -22.06
N ALA A 959 -14.07 11.61 -21.64
CA ALA A 959 -12.93 11.04 -22.36
C ALA A 959 -13.32 10.50 -23.74
N LEU A 960 -14.56 10.00 -23.90
CA LEU A 960 -15.03 9.40 -25.13
C LEU A 960 -15.71 10.41 -26.06
N ILE A 961 -16.48 11.37 -25.53
CA ILE A 961 -17.28 12.29 -26.35
C ILE A 961 -16.40 13.16 -27.23
N TYR A 962 -15.24 13.62 -26.73
CA TYR A 962 -14.31 14.38 -27.56
C TYR A 962 -13.87 13.58 -28.79
N ASN A 963 -13.52 12.31 -28.61
CA ASN A 963 -13.07 11.45 -29.71
C ASN A 963 -14.25 11.13 -30.66
N CYS A 964 -15.45 10.83 -30.14
CA CYS A 964 -16.65 10.55 -30.95
C CYS A 964 -17.05 11.71 -31.84
N VAL A 965 -16.86 12.95 -31.39
CA VAL A 965 -17.20 14.16 -32.18
C VAL A 965 -16.06 14.54 -33.12
N MET A 966 -14.83 14.50 -32.64
CA MET A 966 -13.70 15.04 -33.38
C MET A 966 -13.16 14.09 -34.46
N ILE A 967 -13.26 12.77 -34.31
CA ILE A 967 -12.81 11.79 -35.30
C ILE A 967 -13.57 11.94 -36.61
N PRO A 968 -14.92 12.00 -36.66
CA PRO A 968 -15.66 12.26 -37.90
C PRO A 968 -15.30 13.61 -38.54
N LEU A 969 -15.14 14.68 -37.73
CA LEU A 969 -14.74 16.00 -38.23
C LEU A 969 -13.33 15.97 -38.84
N ALA A 970 -12.41 15.22 -38.25
CA ALA A 970 -11.08 15.00 -38.80
C ALA A 970 -11.14 14.20 -40.08
N ALA A 971 -11.92 13.12 -40.13
CA ALA A 971 -12.08 12.27 -41.33
C ALA A 971 -12.68 13.00 -42.51
N VAL A 972 -13.61 13.95 -42.26
CA VAL A 972 -14.20 14.82 -43.32
C VAL A 972 -13.28 15.98 -43.71
N GLY A 973 -12.11 16.15 -43.05
CA GLY A 973 -11.12 17.17 -43.39
C GLY A 973 -11.42 18.58 -42.82
N ILE A 974 -12.42 18.73 -41.98
CA ILE A 974 -12.77 20.02 -41.35
C ILE A 974 -11.79 20.39 -40.23
N LEU A 975 -11.22 19.39 -39.56
CA LEU A 975 -10.39 19.58 -38.38
C LEU A 975 -8.90 19.56 -38.74
N ALA A 976 -8.21 20.68 -38.53
CA ALA A 976 -6.77 20.74 -38.64
C ALA A 976 -6.06 19.92 -37.56
N PRO A 977 -4.94 19.22 -37.85
CA PRO A 977 -4.22 18.38 -36.89
C PRO A 977 -3.78 19.12 -35.62
N ALA A 978 -3.42 20.39 -35.72
CA ALA A 978 -3.05 21.24 -34.59
C ALA A 978 -4.21 21.48 -33.61
N LEU A 979 -5.42 21.75 -34.10
CA LEU A 979 -6.62 21.88 -33.30
C LEU A 979 -7.04 20.57 -32.65
N ALA A 980 -6.77 19.47 -33.37
CA ALA A 980 -6.94 18.12 -32.81
C ALA A 980 -6.08 17.89 -31.55
N GLY A 981 -4.79 18.28 -31.59
CA GLY A 981 -3.89 18.22 -30.44
C GLY A 981 -4.34 19.08 -29.25
N ALA A 982 -4.83 20.29 -29.52
CA ALA A 982 -5.38 21.17 -28.50
C ALA A 982 -6.64 20.57 -27.83
N ALA A 983 -7.57 20.02 -28.62
CA ALA A 983 -8.78 19.36 -28.09
C ALA A 983 -8.47 18.19 -27.15
N MET A 984 -7.44 17.40 -27.47
CA MET A 984 -6.99 16.31 -26.60
C MET A 984 -6.44 16.79 -25.25
N ALA A 985 -5.67 17.90 -25.25
CA ALA A 985 -5.19 18.51 -24.00
C ALA A 985 -6.38 18.95 -23.12
N PHE A 986 -7.40 19.56 -23.68
CA PHE A 986 -8.62 19.95 -22.99
C PHE A 986 -9.42 18.76 -22.45
N SER A 987 -9.50 17.65 -23.19
CA SER A 987 -10.16 16.42 -22.73
C SER A 987 -9.52 15.91 -21.42
N SER A 988 -8.21 15.84 -21.34
CA SER A 988 -7.49 15.41 -20.13
C SER A 988 -7.74 16.35 -18.94
N VAL A 989 -7.71 17.67 -19.17
CA VAL A 989 -7.99 18.69 -18.15
C VAL A 989 -9.42 18.57 -17.63
N SER A 990 -10.40 18.32 -18.51
CA SER A 990 -11.79 18.15 -18.14
C SER A 990 -12.01 16.96 -17.19
N VAL A 991 -11.39 15.82 -17.49
CA VAL A 991 -11.44 14.59 -16.67
C VAL A 991 -10.85 14.82 -15.28
N VAL A 992 -9.67 15.43 -15.21
CA VAL A 992 -9.01 15.68 -13.92
C VAL A 992 -9.77 16.74 -13.12
N GLY A 993 -10.19 17.84 -13.76
CA GLY A 993 -11.00 18.88 -13.12
C GLY A 993 -12.28 18.32 -12.51
N ASN A 994 -12.98 17.44 -13.24
CA ASN A 994 -14.19 16.78 -12.73
C ASN A 994 -13.89 15.85 -11.54
N SER A 995 -12.75 15.13 -11.55
CA SER A 995 -12.32 14.29 -10.43
C SER A 995 -12.02 15.12 -9.17
N LEU A 996 -11.35 16.28 -9.32
CA LEU A 996 -11.02 17.16 -8.21
C LEU A 996 -12.25 17.76 -7.50
N LEU A 997 -13.41 17.79 -8.15
CA LEU A 997 -14.67 18.20 -7.51
C LEU A 997 -15.07 17.28 -6.34
N LEU A 998 -14.57 16.03 -6.29
CA LEU A 998 -14.75 15.14 -5.13
C LEU A 998 -14.12 15.67 -3.84
N LYS A 999 -13.11 16.56 -3.91
CA LYS A 999 -12.56 17.24 -2.72
C LYS A 999 -13.62 18.05 -1.97
N ARG A 1000 -14.68 18.50 -2.67
CA ARG A 1000 -15.80 19.26 -2.09
C ARG A 1000 -16.91 18.38 -1.51
N PHE A 1001 -16.74 17.04 -1.52
CA PHE A 1001 -17.70 16.11 -0.90
C PHE A 1001 -17.79 16.40 0.61
N ARG A 1002 -19.04 16.53 1.10
CA ARG A 1002 -19.39 16.80 2.51
C ARG A 1002 -20.19 15.65 3.11
#